data_fe8b839c0c295bb7274ef41dabfcb425
#
_entry.id   fe8b839c0c295bb7274ef41dabfcb425
#
_cell.length_a   1.000
_cell.length_b   1.000
_cell.length_c   1.000
_cell.angle_alpha   90.00
_cell.angle_beta   90.00
_cell.angle_gamma   90.00
#
_symmetry.space_group_name_H-M   'P 1'
#
loop_
_entity.id
_entity.type
_entity.pdbx_description
1 polymer ?
#
loop_
_entity_poly.entity_id
_entity_poly.type
_entity_poly.pdbx_seq_one_letter_code
_entity_poly.pdbx_strand_id
1 'polypeptide(L)'
;LEEVIITGTKRNEASQDVPIAISAISAADLSRSPINDVRALANLAPGLVLSAPAGFNATGGGMRGTGTNIILVTQDAPVSFLMDDFVLSHVTSQFLTLFDTQQIEVYRGPQGTLFGKNTTGGVIAVTSKRPELGEYSAETQVSLGQYRNGASNGSLKAAINVPLSDTLAMRIAAIYDMDEGYYTNDKATATYPNNVPIWGAFGIRPGTLPPDGIDLNAKGTGGRLGGKDVIATKIKLLWEPTDNYSALLVGELVRDRSDAPPGVNESTATDLLTALGFPGIQLAGQKDVFSTAITGNSDIKMDQGHKVDTEGLYLTQTLGTTVGEFKSITGYRQEQQRLPSTYTGESFLTLFDSTRNTERFTFQQELRYASDFDGPFNFVAGGNYFKDTFNFRAFFQVGLVGLIPGIHPTTGTALRPDGRVNLDTSVFKDFQLQTTGQERTEYAAYLDGNYQISDKLRFTTGIRFSKDEKDFDRLVDGGGLCNQYTPASDKRIVNGVCRDVRSQNISRAGLLPKQWDGRSEPLPRASFGTDVLASDSWNETTWRAVLDYKPTDGQLWYLSYATGFLSGGFSETCATVSRCAYDPETNTNIEIGFKADLLDNTLRLNAAAYLTKYENLQRAVVANYTSADGSGQQETVTVNTGTSEIKGIDLEATWVPADNLRIGASINWLDHSYGSGSVLPDLRGTGAPVDLTQFDVPFSPELKYGLNVAYDMPLSSGSRVTLQGDLNYQDVAETDVFNGQNTQMEKRTLVGLSTTWHAPDDRWSATLYGANLTDETYRVAALPVAGLWNFTNYGPPRSFGVTLNFKFE
;
A
#
# COMPACT_ATOMS: atom_id res chain seq x y z
N LEU A 1 22.51 -14.31 -21.35
CA LEU A 1 21.63 -13.56 -20.45
C LEU A 1 22.44 -12.49 -19.73
N GLU A 2 21.88 -11.30 -19.60
CA GLU A 2 22.53 -10.18 -18.92
C GLU A 2 22.71 -10.47 -17.42
N GLU A 3 23.86 -10.09 -16.87
CA GLU A 3 24.13 -10.17 -15.44
C GLU A 3 23.45 -8.99 -14.74
N VAL A 4 22.64 -9.26 -13.74
CA VAL A 4 21.95 -8.22 -12.95
C VAL A 4 22.67 -8.08 -11.61
N ILE A 5 23.26 -6.90 -11.37
CA ILE A 5 23.91 -6.58 -10.10
C ILE A 5 22.84 -6.11 -9.12
N ILE A 6 22.84 -6.68 -7.93
CA ILE A 6 21.93 -6.32 -6.82
C ILE A 6 22.71 -5.72 -5.65
N THR A 7 21.99 -4.98 -4.83
CA THR A 7 22.57 -4.22 -3.71
C THR A 7 22.04 -4.64 -2.32
N GLY A 8 21.09 -5.55 -2.28
CA GLY A 8 20.38 -5.91 -1.05
C GLY A 8 21.18 -6.68 -0.01
N THR A 9 22.30 -7.27 -0.38
CA THR A 9 23.27 -7.82 0.58
C THR A 9 24.13 -6.72 1.21
N LYS A 10 23.82 -5.44 0.90
CA LYS A 10 24.63 -4.27 1.24
C LYS A 10 26.01 -4.28 0.55
N ARG A 11 26.17 -5.09 -0.49
CA ARG A 11 27.29 -5.20 -1.43
C ARG A 11 26.77 -5.22 -2.84
N ASN A 12 27.62 -4.88 -3.82
CA ASN A 12 27.31 -5.06 -5.22
C ASN A 12 27.68 -6.49 -5.61
N GLU A 13 26.68 -7.35 -5.81
CA GLU A 13 26.89 -8.76 -6.15
C GLU A 13 25.98 -9.15 -7.32
N ALA A 14 26.40 -10.12 -8.14
CA ALA A 14 25.53 -10.68 -9.17
C ALA A 14 24.32 -11.40 -8.54
N SER A 15 23.14 -11.20 -9.08
CA SER A 15 21.91 -11.78 -8.53
C SER A 15 21.95 -13.32 -8.46
N GLN A 16 22.74 -13.95 -9.37
CA GLN A 16 22.94 -15.41 -9.41
C GLN A 16 23.89 -15.91 -8.32
N ASP A 17 24.73 -15.04 -7.75
CA ASP A 17 25.71 -15.36 -6.73
C ASP A 17 25.22 -15.16 -5.30
N VAL A 18 24.03 -14.60 -5.14
CA VAL A 18 23.46 -14.30 -3.82
C VAL A 18 22.46 -15.39 -3.40
N PRO A 19 22.68 -16.02 -2.22
CA PRO A 19 21.87 -17.14 -1.76
C PRO A 19 20.57 -16.65 -1.05
N ILE A 20 19.74 -15.93 -1.77
CA ILE A 20 18.44 -15.40 -1.33
C ILE A 20 17.46 -15.51 -2.50
N ALA A 21 16.18 -15.80 -2.20
CA ALA A 21 15.11 -15.72 -3.20
C ALA A 21 14.84 -14.25 -3.56
N ILE A 22 15.23 -13.84 -4.76
CA ILE A 22 15.13 -12.47 -5.25
C ILE A 22 14.65 -12.43 -6.69
N SER A 23 13.76 -11.49 -7.01
CA SER A 23 13.46 -11.06 -8.37
C SER A 23 14.11 -9.70 -8.62
N ALA A 24 15.01 -9.63 -9.58
CA ALA A 24 15.66 -8.40 -10.00
C ALA A 24 15.08 -7.97 -11.36
N ILE A 25 14.40 -6.82 -11.38
CA ILE A 25 13.69 -6.28 -12.54
C ILE A 25 14.51 -5.09 -13.04
N SER A 26 15.10 -5.22 -14.23
CA SER A 26 15.94 -4.19 -14.82
C SER A 26 15.14 -3.03 -15.44
N ALA A 27 15.81 -1.90 -15.73
CA ALA A 27 15.22 -0.81 -16.50
C ALA A 27 14.70 -1.29 -17.87
N ALA A 28 15.38 -2.24 -18.50
CA ALA A 28 14.96 -2.84 -19.76
C ALA A 28 13.66 -3.65 -19.63
N ASP A 29 13.50 -4.43 -18.54
CA ASP A 29 12.27 -5.17 -18.26
C ASP A 29 11.09 -4.22 -17.95
N LEU A 30 11.33 -3.14 -17.19
CA LEU A 30 10.34 -2.11 -16.92
C LEU A 30 9.90 -1.37 -18.20
N SER A 31 10.81 -1.13 -19.12
CA SER A 31 10.49 -0.43 -20.39
C SER A 31 9.62 -1.25 -21.33
N ARG A 32 9.65 -2.58 -21.21
CA ARG A 32 8.83 -3.51 -22.01
C ARG A 32 7.40 -3.64 -21.47
N SER A 33 7.15 -3.25 -20.23
CA SER A 33 5.85 -3.40 -19.56
C SER A 33 5.25 -2.02 -19.27
N PRO A 34 3.94 -1.80 -19.51
CA PRO A 34 3.29 -0.50 -19.23
C PRO A 34 3.07 -0.31 -17.72
N ILE A 35 4.15 -0.27 -16.94
CA ILE A 35 4.14 -0.14 -15.49
C ILE A 35 4.37 1.32 -15.11
N ASN A 36 3.37 1.95 -14.49
CA ASN A 36 3.46 3.33 -14.02
C ASN A 36 3.45 3.45 -12.49
N ASP A 37 2.96 2.43 -11.78
CA ASP A 37 2.97 2.43 -10.32
C ASP A 37 3.48 1.10 -9.74
N VAL A 38 3.84 1.14 -8.47
CA VAL A 38 4.44 0.00 -7.75
C VAL A 38 3.51 -1.22 -7.65
N ARG A 39 2.19 -1.05 -7.71
CA ARG A 39 1.24 -2.18 -7.59
C ARG A 39 1.31 -3.12 -8.78
N ALA A 40 1.69 -2.61 -9.93
CA ALA A 40 1.88 -3.43 -11.14
C ALA A 40 3.04 -4.43 -11.02
N LEU A 41 3.97 -4.24 -10.05
CA LEU A 41 5.06 -5.20 -9.76
C LEU A 41 4.53 -6.58 -9.32
N ALA A 42 3.31 -6.63 -8.79
CA ALA A 42 2.67 -7.91 -8.45
C ALA A 42 2.59 -8.88 -9.63
N ASN A 43 2.64 -8.40 -10.87
CA ASN A 43 2.62 -9.23 -12.06
C ASN A 43 4.03 -9.69 -12.51
N LEU A 44 5.09 -9.14 -11.92
CA LEU A 44 6.48 -9.41 -12.31
C LEU A 44 7.24 -10.26 -11.29
N ALA A 45 6.78 -10.35 -10.05
CA ALA A 45 7.45 -11.11 -9.00
C ALA A 45 6.54 -12.22 -8.45
N PRO A 46 7.03 -13.49 -8.37
CA PRO A 46 6.27 -14.58 -7.76
C PRO A 46 5.94 -14.29 -6.30
N GLY A 47 4.78 -14.74 -5.84
CA GLY A 47 4.36 -14.62 -4.44
C GLY A 47 4.10 -13.20 -3.92
N LEU A 48 4.27 -12.17 -4.76
CA LEU A 48 3.94 -10.78 -4.43
C LEU A 48 2.47 -10.50 -4.75
N VAL A 49 1.68 -10.15 -3.76
CA VAL A 49 0.27 -9.74 -3.90
C VAL A 49 0.17 -8.29 -3.45
N LEU A 50 0.00 -7.37 -4.39
CA LEU A 50 -0.20 -5.96 -4.09
C LEU A 50 -1.66 -5.57 -4.35
N SER A 51 -2.21 -4.82 -3.44
CA SER A 51 -3.57 -4.31 -3.46
C SER A 51 -3.59 -2.82 -3.10
N ALA A 52 -4.74 -2.21 -3.11
CA ALA A 52 -4.95 -0.91 -2.49
C ALA A 52 -5.82 -1.10 -1.24
N PRO A 53 -5.60 -0.40 -0.13
CA PRO A 53 -6.62 -0.25 0.88
C PRO A 53 -7.87 0.38 0.27
N ALA A 54 -9.04 -0.21 0.54
CA ALA A 54 -10.28 0.20 -0.10
C ALA A 54 -10.56 1.70 0.12
N GLY A 55 -10.82 2.43 -0.96
CA GLY A 55 -11.10 3.87 -0.96
C GLY A 55 -9.87 4.77 -0.88
N PHE A 56 -8.62 4.23 -0.98
CA PHE A 56 -7.40 5.03 -0.85
C PHE A 56 -6.35 4.70 -1.90
N ASN A 57 -5.64 5.73 -2.38
CA ASN A 57 -4.41 5.57 -3.15
C ASN A 57 -3.26 5.28 -2.19
N ALA A 58 -3.06 4.01 -1.90
CA ALA A 58 -2.02 3.49 -1.03
C ALA A 58 -1.59 2.10 -1.53
N THR A 59 -0.49 1.57 -1.02
CA THR A 59 -0.02 0.23 -1.38
C THR A 59 -0.20 -0.70 -0.20
N GLY A 60 -1.19 -1.57 -0.30
CA GLY A 60 -1.39 -2.71 0.59
C GLY A 60 -0.95 -4.02 -0.08
N GLY A 61 -1.28 -5.11 0.56
CA GLY A 61 -0.96 -6.45 0.09
C GLY A 61 0.15 -7.09 0.90
N GLY A 62 0.78 -8.11 0.35
CA GLY A 62 1.76 -8.89 1.08
C GLY A 62 2.60 -9.81 0.23
N MET A 63 3.35 -10.65 0.90
CA MET A 63 4.25 -11.61 0.30
C MET A 63 4.36 -12.84 1.19
N ARG A 64 4.31 -14.06 0.61
CA ARG A 64 4.45 -15.32 1.36
C ARG A 64 3.56 -15.42 2.59
N GLY A 65 2.25 -15.08 2.43
CA GLY A 65 1.25 -15.30 3.48
C GLY A 65 1.20 -14.26 4.59
N THR A 66 1.91 -13.16 4.46
CA THR A 66 1.75 -11.99 5.33
C THR A 66 1.42 -10.76 4.51
N GLY A 67 0.48 -9.95 4.99
CA GLY A 67 0.03 -8.77 4.26
C GLY A 67 -0.93 -7.90 5.06
N THR A 68 -1.16 -6.69 4.54
CA THR A 68 -2.15 -5.75 5.07
C THR A 68 -2.82 -4.98 3.94
N ASN A 69 -4.10 -4.67 4.11
CA ASN A 69 -4.85 -3.74 3.25
C ASN A 69 -5.43 -2.56 4.07
N ILE A 70 -4.89 -2.33 5.24
CA ILE A 70 -5.42 -1.36 6.19
C ILE A 70 -4.58 -0.09 6.17
N ILE A 71 -5.24 1.07 6.18
CA ILE A 71 -4.62 2.39 6.13
C ILE A 71 -4.40 3.02 7.52
N LEU A 72 -4.42 2.25 8.59
CA LEU A 72 -4.18 2.78 9.94
C LEU A 72 -2.80 3.41 10.03
N VAL A 73 -2.75 4.69 10.45
CA VAL A 73 -1.51 5.49 10.43
C VAL A 73 -0.44 4.97 11.42
N THR A 74 -0.86 4.19 12.42
CA THR A 74 0.01 3.59 13.45
C THR A 74 0.49 2.19 13.09
N GLN A 75 -0.09 1.55 12.07
CA GLN A 75 0.25 0.18 11.69
C GLN A 75 1.39 0.13 10.69
N ASP A 76 2.33 -0.75 10.95
CA ASP A 76 3.44 -1.07 10.06
C ASP A 76 3.03 -2.12 9.02
N ALA A 77 3.58 -2.03 7.81
CA ALA A 77 3.39 -3.03 6.77
C ALA A 77 4.44 -4.15 6.91
N PRO A 78 4.09 -5.44 6.66
CA PRO A 78 5.03 -6.55 6.77
C PRO A 78 6.01 -6.66 5.58
N VAL A 79 5.79 -5.91 4.52
CA VAL A 79 6.71 -5.74 3.38
C VAL A 79 7.25 -4.32 3.41
N SER A 80 8.57 -4.20 3.55
CA SER A 80 9.22 -2.90 3.56
C SER A 80 9.47 -2.39 2.14
N PHE A 81 9.29 -1.09 1.94
CA PHE A 81 9.60 -0.42 0.68
C PHE A 81 10.76 0.55 0.89
N LEU A 82 11.75 0.48 0.00
CA LEU A 82 12.87 1.41 -0.02
C LEU A 82 12.93 2.14 -1.37
N MET A 83 13.27 3.42 -1.32
CA MET A 83 13.64 4.23 -2.47
C MET A 83 15.05 4.76 -2.26
N ASP A 84 15.98 4.34 -3.10
CA ASP A 84 17.40 4.74 -3.01
C ASP A 84 17.99 4.52 -1.58
N ASP A 85 17.76 3.34 -0.97
CA ASP A 85 18.11 2.95 0.41
C ASP A 85 17.32 3.70 1.52
N PHE A 86 16.40 4.60 1.20
CA PHE A 86 15.53 5.27 2.17
C PHE A 86 14.24 4.47 2.41
N VAL A 87 13.92 4.21 3.69
CA VAL A 87 12.73 3.43 4.09
C VAL A 87 11.47 4.28 4.02
N LEU A 88 10.45 3.80 3.32
CA LEU A 88 9.11 4.39 3.26
C LEU A 88 8.23 3.77 4.35
N SER A 89 7.95 4.53 5.39
CA SER A 89 7.47 4.03 6.68
C SER A 89 6.00 3.61 6.71
N HIS A 90 5.17 4.01 5.73
CA HIS A 90 3.73 3.77 5.78
C HIS A 90 3.16 3.41 4.40
N VAL A 91 2.06 2.65 4.36
CA VAL A 91 1.42 2.19 3.11
C VAL A 91 1.00 3.33 2.16
N THR A 92 0.70 4.51 2.67
CA THR A 92 0.42 5.68 1.83
C THR A 92 1.69 6.27 1.21
N SER A 93 2.81 6.22 1.92
CA SER A 93 4.13 6.63 1.43
C SER A 93 4.71 5.64 0.41
N GLN A 94 4.25 4.39 0.46
CA GLN A 94 4.69 3.28 -0.41
C GLN A 94 3.97 3.28 -1.77
N PHE A 95 2.95 4.12 -1.96
CA PHE A 95 2.34 4.31 -3.27
C PHE A 95 3.22 5.20 -4.14
N LEU A 96 4.08 4.55 -4.92
CA LEU A 96 5.09 5.21 -5.73
C LEU A 96 4.71 5.20 -7.21
N THR A 97 4.87 6.35 -7.86
CA THR A 97 4.90 6.44 -9.32
C THR A 97 6.30 6.10 -9.81
N LEU A 98 6.42 5.06 -10.64
CA LEU A 98 7.71 4.58 -11.13
C LEU A 98 8.17 5.39 -12.35
N PHE A 99 9.24 6.14 -12.20
CA PHE A 99 9.90 6.86 -13.29
C PHE A 99 11.41 6.99 -13.01
N ASP A 100 12.21 7.09 -14.05
CA ASP A 100 13.67 7.18 -13.95
C ASP A 100 14.29 6.08 -13.08
N THR A 101 13.72 4.86 -13.20
CA THR A 101 14.10 3.70 -12.39
C THR A 101 15.23 2.93 -13.07
N GLN A 102 16.29 2.65 -12.31
CA GLN A 102 17.42 1.82 -12.73
C GLN A 102 17.07 0.34 -12.62
N GLN A 103 16.56 -0.06 -11.45
CA GLN A 103 16.14 -1.43 -11.14
C GLN A 103 15.20 -1.50 -9.95
N ILE A 104 14.48 -2.61 -9.85
CA ILE A 104 13.66 -2.94 -8.69
C ILE A 104 14.05 -4.34 -8.22
N GLU A 105 14.33 -4.47 -6.94
CA GLU A 105 14.72 -5.71 -6.30
C GLU A 105 13.60 -6.15 -5.34
N VAL A 106 13.06 -7.35 -5.51
CA VAL A 106 12.01 -7.92 -4.66
C VAL A 106 12.61 -9.09 -3.89
N TYR A 107 12.92 -8.88 -2.62
CA TYR A 107 13.46 -9.88 -1.69
C TYR A 107 12.31 -10.61 -1.01
N ARG A 108 12.24 -11.92 -1.14
CA ARG A 108 11.17 -12.74 -0.59
C ARG A 108 11.56 -13.41 0.71
N GLY A 109 10.61 -13.43 1.66
CA GLY A 109 10.82 -13.95 3.01
C GLY A 109 11.54 -12.97 3.94
N PRO A 110 11.76 -13.32 5.21
CA PRO A 110 12.24 -12.39 6.22
C PRO A 110 13.65 -11.87 5.92
N GLN A 111 13.80 -10.56 6.03
CA GLN A 111 15.03 -9.81 5.77
C GLN A 111 15.51 -9.02 7.00
N GLY A 112 15.17 -9.51 8.21
CA GLY A 112 15.40 -8.78 9.47
C GLY A 112 16.85 -8.38 9.74
N THR A 113 17.82 -9.19 9.33
CA THR A 113 19.26 -8.94 9.61
C THR A 113 19.79 -7.72 8.84
N LEU A 114 19.52 -7.59 7.55
CA LEU A 114 20.09 -6.54 6.70
C LEU A 114 19.20 -5.30 6.58
N PHE A 115 17.86 -5.49 6.63
CA PHE A 115 16.91 -4.40 6.44
C PHE A 115 16.16 -4.01 7.72
N GLY A 116 16.22 -4.85 8.75
CA GLY A 116 15.63 -4.56 10.06
C GLY A 116 14.16 -4.91 10.17
N LYS A 117 13.44 -4.07 10.90
CA LYS A 117 12.01 -4.26 11.20
C LYS A 117 11.12 -4.21 9.94
N ASN A 118 9.88 -4.71 10.08
CA ASN A 118 8.84 -4.61 9.09
C ASN A 118 9.20 -5.33 7.77
N THR A 119 9.95 -6.41 7.88
CA THR A 119 10.46 -7.21 6.76
C THR A 119 10.12 -8.69 6.91
N THR A 120 9.01 -9.02 7.59
CA THR A 120 8.57 -10.41 7.80
C THR A 120 8.14 -11.08 6.49
N GLY A 121 7.53 -10.34 5.57
CA GLY A 121 7.17 -10.84 4.23
C GLY A 121 8.30 -10.68 3.22
N GLY A 122 9.05 -9.59 3.31
CA GLY A 122 10.12 -9.28 2.36
C GLY A 122 10.41 -7.79 2.24
N VAL A 123 11.14 -7.44 1.17
CA VAL A 123 11.54 -6.07 0.87
C VAL A 123 11.37 -5.79 -0.62
N ILE A 124 10.87 -4.62 -0.97
CA ILE A 124 10.88 -4.06 -2.32
C ILE A 124 11.81 -2.84 -2.31
N ALA A 125 12.92 -2.94 -3.01
CA ALA A 125 13.89 -1.86 -3.13
C ALA A 125 13.87 -1.30 -4.56
N VAL A 126 13.57 -0.01 -4.68
CA VAL A 126 13.56 0.73 -5.95
C VAL A 126 14.81 1.59 -5.99
N THR A 127 15.65 1.39 -7.00
CA THR A 127 16.84 2.20 -7.25
C THR A 127 16.61 3.07 -8.48
N SER A 128 16.80 4.38 -8.34
CA SER A 128 16.65 5.34 -9.43
C SER A 128 17.96 5.51 -10.20
N LYS A 129 17.89 5.86 -11.50
CA LYS A 129 19.08 6.12 -12.35
C LYS A 129 19.95 7.22 -11.74
N ARG A 130 21.26 7.01 -11.72
CA ARG A 130 22.24 8.00 -11.22
C ARG A 130 22.63 8.99 -12.35
N PRO A 131 23.11 10.21 -12.01
CA PRO A 131 23.80 11.05 -12.97
C PRO A 131 25.05 10.36 -13.51
N GLU A 132 25.39 10.64 -14.77
CA GLU A 132 26.56 10.09 -15.46
C GLU A 132 27.54 11.20 -15.80
N LEU A 133 28.82 11.01 -15.41
CA LEU A 133 29.90 11.96 -15.68
C LEU A 133 30.28 11.89 -17.15
N GLY A 134 30.61 13.07 -17.75
CA GLY A 134 31.10 13.14 -19.10
C GLY A 134 30.06 12.87 -20.20
N GLU A 135 28.84 12.54 -19.87
CA GLU A 135 27.79 12.20 -20.82
C GLU A 135 26.62 13.18 -20.76
N TYR A 136 26.21 13.67 -21.93
CA TYR A 136 24.99 14.46 -22.10
C TYR A 136 23.94 13.54 -22.71
N SER A 137 22.85 13.28 -21.99
CA SER A 137 21.76 12.46 -22.52
C SER A 137 20.40 13.00 -22.09
N ALA A 138 19.37 12.75 -22.91
CA ALA A 138 18.00 13.08 -22.58
C ALA A 138 17.07 11.97 -23.07
N GLU A 139 16.05 11.66 -22.28
CA GLU A 139 15.03 10.68 -22.62
C GLU A 139 13.64 11.24 -22.33
N THR A 140 12.70 10.92 -23.24
CA THR A 140 11.30 11.32 -23.09
C THR A 140 10.39 10.17 -23.49
N GLN A 141 9.36 9.92 -22.68
CA GLN A 141 8.32 8.97 -22.96
C GLN A 141 6.95 9.65 -22.88
N VAL A 142 6.13 9.47 -23.93
CA VAL A 142 4.74 9.92 -23.97
C VAL A 142 3.85 8.70 -24.13
N SER A 143 2.90 8.51 -23.22
CA SER A 143 1.91 7.43 -23.30
C SER A 143 0.51 8.03 -23.33
N LEU A 144 -0.35 7.53 -24.21
CA LEU A 144 -1.76 7.87 -24.30
C LEU A 144 -2.57 6.59 -24.42
N GLY A 145 -3.61 6.48 -23.63
CA GLY A 145 -4.46 5.29 -23.61
C GLY A 145 -5.92 5.60 -23.37
N GLN A 146 -6.74 4.58 -23.55
CA GLN A 146 -8.19 4.67 -23.35
C GLN A 146 -8.72 3.35 -22.79
N TYR A 147 -9.59 3.43 -21.80
CA TYR A 147 -10.34 2.30 -21.27
C TYR A 147 -11.54 1.97 -22.17
N ARG A 148 -12.08 0.75 -22.06
CA ARG A 148 -13.26 0.29 -22.82
C ARG A 148 -14.47 1.23 -22.73
N ASN A 149 -14.61 1.96 -21.64
CA ASN A 149 -15.69 2.91 -21.38
C ASN A 149 -15.42 4.32 -21.94
N GLY A 150 -14.33 4.50 -22.69
CA GLY A 150 -13.95 5.75 -23.31
C GLY A 150 -13.20 6.74 -22.43
N ALA A 151 -12.91 6.41 -21.15
CA ALA A 151 -12.06 7.26 -20.31
C ALA A 151 -10.61 7.21 -20.79
N SER A 152 -9.96 8.38 -20.84
CA SER A 152 -8.59 8.52 -21.31
C SER A 152 -7.59 8.49 -20.15
N ASN A 153 -6.39 7.98 -20.43
CA ASN A 153 -5.25 8.08 -19.54
C ASN A 153 -3.99 8.44 -20.32
N GLY A 154 -2.98 8.97 -19.65
CA GLY A 154 -1.72 9.28 -20.30
C GLY A 154 -0.64 9.68 -19.33
N SER A 155 0.61 9.60 -19.78
CA SER A 155 1.76 10.07 -19.01
C SER A 155 2.82 10.71 -19.90
N LEU A 156 3.51 11.68 -19.34
CA LEU A 156 4.72 12.29 -19.90
C LEU A 156 5.85 12.08 -18.90
N LYS A 157 6.88 11.33 -19.29
CA LYS A 157 8.12 11.16 -18.51
C LYS A 157 9.25 11.80 -19.28
N ALA A 158 10.10 12.55 -18.61
CA ALA A 158 11.28 13.16 -19.19
C ALA A 158 12.45 13.10 -18.20
N ALA A 159 13.64 12.85 -18.69
CA ALA A 159 14.86 12.95 -17.92
C ALA A 159 15.98 13.53 -18.76
N ILE A 160 16.85 14.31 -18.12
CA ILE A 160 18.05 14.89 -18.74
C ILE A 160 19.24 14.67 -17.83
N ASN A 161 20.34 14.21 -18.38
CA ASN A 161 21.65 14.11 -17.74
C ASN A 161 22.58 15.19 -18.29
N VAL A 162 23.21 15.95 -17.41
CA VAL A 162 24.10 17.07 -17.79
C VAL A 162 25.41 16.93 -17.03
N PRO A 163 26.55 16.65 -17.70
CA PRO A 163 27.85 16.74 -17.08
C PRO A 163 28.21 18.23 -16.84
N LEU A 164 28.41 18.58 -15.57
CA LEU A 164 28.74 19.95 -15.17
C LEU A 164 30.26 20.20 -15.15
N SER A 165 31.02 19.13 -14.87
CA SER A 165 32.49 19.08 -14.95
C SER A 165 32.94 17.62 -15.04
N ASP A 166 34.25 17.37 -15.10
CA ASP A 166 34.81 16.00 -15.10
C ASP A 166 34.46 15.19 -13.83
N THR A 167 34.06 15.88 -12.75
CA THR A 167 33.80 15.26 -11.44
C THR A 167 32.38 15.52 -10.94
N LEU A 168 31.55 16.25 -11.68
CA LEU A 168 30.22 16.69 -11.26
C LEU A 168 29.21 16.49 -12.38
N ALA A 169 28.15 15.77 -12.12
CA ALA A 169 27.03 15.63 -13.04
C ALA A 169 25.68 15.85 -12.34
N MET A 170 24.71 16.31 -13.11
CA MET A 170 23.33 16.52 -12.67
C MET A 170 22.37 15.71 -13.54
N ARG A 171 21.38 15.09 -12.90
CA ARG A 171 20.24 14.45 -13.58
C ARG A 171 18.95 15.02 -13.05
N ILE A 172 18.08 15.45 -13.95
CA ILE A 172 16.74 15.92 -13.62
C ILE A 172 15.76 14.97 -14.30
N ALA A 173 14.84 14.41 -13.54
CA ALA A 173 13.77 13.57 -14.06
C ALA A 173 12.43 14.06 -13.56
N ALA A 174 11.41 14.01 -14.41
CA ALA A 174 10.05 14.41 -14.08
C ALA A 174 9.02 13.49 -14.75
N ILE A 175 7.89 13.33 -14.11
CA ILE A 175 6.71 12.67 -14.65
C ILE A 175 5.47 13.52 -14.41
N TYR A 176 4.58 13.55 -15.40
CA TYR A 176 3.18 13.92 -15.28
C TYR A 176 2.33 12.71 -15.65
N ASP A 177 1.55 12.17 -14.70
CA ASP A 177 0.66 11.01 -14.90
C ASP A 177 -0.78 11.45 -14.71
N MET A 178 -1.60 11.31 -15.75
CA MET A 178 -3.00 11.72 -15.75
C MET A 178 -3.92 10.56 -16.17
N ASP A 179 -5.11 10.50 -15.57
CA ASP A 179 -6.14 9.52 -15.85
C ASP A 179 -7.51 10.14 -15.54
N GLU A 180 -8.45 10.04 -16.45
CA GLU A 180 -9.83 10.50 -16.19
C GLU A 180 -10.59 9.58 -15.23
N GLY A 181 -10.05 8.38 -14.98
CA GLY A 181 -10.70 7.34 -14.18
C GLY A 181 -11.74 6.54 -14.95
N TYR A 182 -11.83 5.27 -14.60
CA TYR A 182 -12.73 4.33 -15.29
C TYR A 182 -14.06 4.09 -14.57
N TYR A 183 -14.30 4.74 -13.44
CA TYR A 183 -15.62 4.75 -12.80
C TYR A 183 -16.47 5.90 -13.33
N THR A 184 -17.79 5.69 -13.36
CA THR A 184 -18.76 6.72 -13.74
C THR A 184 -19.49 7.21 -12.49
N ASN A 185 -19.55 8.52 -12.30
CA ASN A 185 -20.37 9.15 -11.30
C ASN A 185 -21.79 9.32 -11.85
N ASP A 186 -22.65 8.33 -11.64
CA ASP A 186 -23.95 8.28 -12.26
C ASP A 186 -24.88 9.40 -11.81
N LYS A 187 -25.67 9.91 -12.77
CA LYS A 187 -26.74 10.89 -12.51
C LYS A 187 -28.03 10.24 -12.01
N ALA A 188 -28.00 8.96 -11.66
CA ALA A 188 -29.17 8.25 -11.20
C ALA A 188 -29.74 8.87 -9.93
N THR A 189 -31.05 8.96 -9.87
CA THR A 189 -31.78 9.36 -8.66
C THR A 189 -32.11 8.08 -7.91
N ALA A 190 -31.60 7.94 -6.68
CA ALA A 190 -32.01 6.85 -5.82
C ALA A 190 -33.40 7.16 -5.23
N THR A 191 -34.35 6.27 -5.47
CA THR A 191 -35.68 6.34 -4.86
C THR A 191 -35.85 5.16 -3.91
N TYR A 192 -36.07 5.43 -2.63
CA TYR A 192 -36.31 4.38 -1.65
C TYR A 192 -37.80 4.06 -1.56
N PRO A 193 -38.14 2.75 -1.65
CA PRO A 193 -39.55 2.31 -1.52
C PRO A 193 -40.13 2.59 -0.13
N ASN A 194 -41.44 2.84 -0.05
CA ASN A 194 -42.15 3.12 1.21
C ASN A 194 -42.19 1.94 2.19
N ASN A 195 -41.87 0.74 1.74
CA ASN A 195 -42.01 -0.51 2.52
C ASN A 195 -40.69 -1.04 3.07
N VAL A 196 -39.64 -0.24 3.11
CA VAL A 196 -38.35 -0.66 3.64
C VAL A 196 -38.44 -0.81 5.17
N PRO A 197 -37.99 -1.94 5.75
CA PRO A 197 -38.12 -2.23 7.19
C PRO A 197 -37.49 -1.19 8.12
N ILE A 198 -36.48 -0.48 7.67
CA ILE A 198 -35.76 0.58 8.39
C ILE A 198 -36.73 1.66 8.90
N TRP A 199 -37.79 1.97 8.17
CA TRP A 199 -38.74 3.02 8.57
C TRP A 199 -39.50 2.65 9.84
N GLY A 200 -39.83 1.39 10.02
CA GLY A 200 -40.43 0.89 11.27
C GLY A 200 -39.47 0.94 12.45
N ALA A 201 -38.23 0.61 12.23
CA ALA A 201 -37.17 0.68 13.24
C ALA A 201 -36.90 2.12 13.72
N PHE A 202 -37.11 3.10 12.84
CA PHE A 202 -37.01 4.54 13.20
C PHE A 202 -38.32 5.17 13.65
N GLY A 203 -39.33 4.36 13.94
CA GLY A 203 -40.65 4.84 14.38
C GLY A 203 -41.46 5.59 13.30
N ILE A 204 -41.06 5.47 12.02
CA ILE A 204 -41.76 6.07 10.91
C ILE A 204 -42.92 5.13 10.50
N ARG A 205 -44.14 5.64 10.62
CA ARG A 205 -45.31 4.84 10.30
C ARG A 205 -45.46 4.63 8.79
N PRO A 206 -45.79 3.41 8.31
CA PRO A 206 -46.16 3.19 6.92
C PRO A 206 -47.28 4.19 6.52
N GLY A 207 -47.14 4.79 5.34
CA GLY A 207 -48.10 5.78 4.84
C GLY A 207 -47.80 7.25 5.18
N THR A 208 -46.79 7.53 6.00
CA THR A 208 -46.31 8.92 6.25
C THR A 208 -45.27 9.37 5.23
N LEU A 209 -44.76 8.45 4.43
CA LEU A 209 -43.84 8.73 3.32
C LEU A 209 -44.62 9.04 2.02
N PRO A 210 -44.01 9.79 1.08
CA PRO A 210 -44.62 9.97 -0.24
C PRO A 210 -44.90 8.62 -0.91
N PRO A 211 -46.05 8.49 -1.68
CA PRO A 211 -46.39 7.24 -2.35
C PRO A 211 -45.27 6.68 -3.26
N ASP A 212 -44.50 7.56 -3.86
CA ASP A 212 -43.40 7.22 -4.78
C ASP A 212 -42.06 6.93 -4.10
N GLY A 213 -42.02 6.87 -2.76
CA GLY A 213 -40.80 6.70 -1.99
C GLY A 213 -40.09 8.03 -1.71
N ILE A 214 -38.82 7.94 -1.28
CA ILE A 214 -38.00 9.11 -0.96
C ILE A 214 -37.01 9.31 -2.09
N ASP A 215 -37.12 10.43 -2.76
CA ASP A 215 -36.11 10.93 -3.66
C ASP A 215 -34.98 11.52 -2.81
N LEU A 216 -33.87 10.85 -2.75
CA LEU A 216 -32.69 11.28 -1.98
C LEU A 216 -31.91 12.38 -2.69
N ASN A 217 -32.34 12.80 -3.88
CA ASN A 217 -31.70 13.81 -4.72
C ASN A 217 -30.17 13.56 -4.91
N ALA A 218 -29.77 12.30 -4.81
CA ALA A 218 -28.40 11.90 -5.00
C ALA A 218 -28.09 11.81 -6.48
N LYS A 219 -27.72 12.94 -7.06
CA LYS A 219 -27.31 13.01 -8.46
C LYS A 219 -25.80 13.13 -8.52
N GLY A 220 -25.16 12.09 -9.00
CA GLY A 220 -23.79 12.20 -9.45
C GLY A 220 -23.67 13.22 -10.60
N THR A 221 -22.48 13.70 -10.85
CA THR A 221 -22.20 14.71 -11.89
C THR A 221 -22.37 14.18 -13.31
N GLY A 222 -22.33 12.85 -13.49
CA GLY A 222 -22.21 12.16 -14.78
C GLY A 222 -20.78 12.17 -15.32
N GLY A 223 -19.81 12.66 -14.54
CA GLY A 223 -18.37 12.67 -14.85
C GLY A 223 -17.70 11.35 -14.54
N ARG A 224 -16.38 11.34 -14.69
CA ARG A 224 -15.50 10.22 -14.34
C ARG A 224 -15.01 10.34 -12.91
N LEU A 225 -14.59 9.22 -12.32
CA LEU A 225 -14.04 9.10 -10.98
C LEU A 225 -12.91 8.08 -10.95
N GLY A 226 -12.04 8.19 -9.92
CA GLY A 226 -10.90 7.32 -9.73
C GLY A 226 -9.72 7.68 -10.64
N GLY A 227 -9.71 8.91 -11.12
CA GLY A 227 -8.65 9.45 -11.99
C GLY A 227 -7.35 9.73 -11.24
N LYS A 228 -6.29 9.99 -12.02
CA LYS A 228 -4.99 10.40 -11.53
C LYS A 228 -4.63 11.80 -12.01
N ASP A 229 -3.92 12.54 -11.16
CA ASP A 229 -3.27 13.80 -11.48
C ASP A 229 -2.02 13.93 -10.60
N VAL A 230 -0.90 13.39 -11.11
CA VAL A 230 0.35 13.27 -10.35
C VAL A 230 1.49 13.94 -11.11
N ILE A 231 2.19 14.84 -10.41
CA ILE A 231 3.46 15.39 -10.85
C ILE A 231 4.53 14.96 -9.85
N ALA A 232 5.59 14.31 -10.35
CA ALA A 232 6.76 14.00 -9.53
C ALA A 232 8.04 14.43 -10.23
N THR A 233 9.00 14.92 -9.46
CA THR A 233 10.30 15.41 -9.97
C THR A 233 11.40 14.95 -9.03
N LYS A 234 12.51 14.48 -9.60
CA LYS A 234 13.76 14.22 -8.90
C LYS A 234 14.88 15.04 -9.52
N ILE A 235 15.67 15.68 -8.67
CA ILE A 235 16.90 16.40 -9.05
C ILE A 235 18.05 15.74 -8.32
N LYS A 236 19.02 15.26 -9.06
CA LYS A 236 20.16 14.50 -8.54
C LYS A 236 21.46 15.19 -8.91
N LEU A 237 22.37 15.25 -7.97
CA LEU A 237 23.70 15.80 -8.16
C LEU A 237 24.72 14.76 -7.68
N LEU A 238 25.53 14.27 -8.60
CA LEU A 238 26.63 13.33 -8.34
C LEU A 238 27.95 14.10 -8.36
N TRP A 239 28.73 13.95 -7.29
CA TRP A 239 30.05 14.53 -7.16
C TRP A 239 31.08 13.44 -6.84
N GLU A 240 32.04 13.25 -7.72
CA GLU A 240 33.13 12.26 -7.63
C GLU A 240 34.47 12.99 -7.79
N PRO A 241 34.97 13.68 -6.74
CA PRO A 241 36.20 14.45 -6.80
C PRO A 241 37.47 13.58 -6.92
N THR A 242 37.38 12.30 -6.56
CA THR A 242 38.46 11.31 -6.61
C THR A 242 37.84 9.93 -6.96
N ASP A 243 38.67 9.04 -7.48
CA ASP A 243 38.24 7.68 -7.86
C ASP A 243 37.68 6.84 -6.69
N ASN A 244 37.95 7.21 -5.45
CA ASN A 244 37.56 6.48 -4.27
C ASN A 244 36.47 7.18 -3.43
N TYR A 245 35.99 8.35 -3.86
CA TYR A 245 34.92 9.04 -3.13
C TYR A 245 33.82 9.50 -4.08
N SER A 246 32.57 9.19 -3.70
CA SER A 246 31.38 9.71 -4.37
C SER A 246 30.35 10.25 -3.38
N ALA A 247 29.66 11.32 -3.76
CA ALA A 247 28.53 11.88 -3.04
C ALA A 247 27.35 12.07 -4.02
N LEU A 248 26.20 11.48 -3.71
CA LEU A 248 24.96 11.63 -4.46
C LEU A 248 23.94 12.36 -3.58
N LEU A 249 23.55 13.56 -4.00
CA LEU A 249 22.47 14.34 -3.39
C LEU A 249 21.22 14.21 -4.27
N VAL A 250 20.08 13.86 -3.67
CA VAL A 250 18.79 13.71 -4.35
C VAL A 250 17.75 14.60 -3.68
N GLY A 251 17.13 15.49 -4.45
CA GLY A 251 15.91 16.20 -4.07
C GLY A 251 14.69 15.57 -4.74
N GLU A 252 13.64 15.33 -3.98
CA GLU A 252 12.38 14.74 -4.45
C GLU A 252 11.21 15.67 -4.17
N LEU A 253 10.33 15.86 -5.17
CA LEU A 253 9.08 16.59 -5.04
C LEU A 253 7.96 15.78 -5.69
N VAL A 254 6.88 15.52 -4.95
CA VAL A 254 5.68 14.84 -5.47
C VAL A 254 4.46 15.67 -5.11
N ARG A 255 3.58 15.85 -6.10
CA ARG A 255 2.24 16.41 -5.92
C ARG A 255 1.24 15.49 -6.55
N ASP A 256 0.37 14.91 -5.73
CA ASP A 256 -0.74 14.06 -6.15
C ASP A 256 -2.06 14.78 -5.87
N ARG A 257 -2.86 14.93 -6.91
CA ARG A 257 -4.20 15.54 -6.88
C ARG A 257 -5.24 14.60 -7.49
N SER A 258 -4.98 13.31 -7.39
CA SER A 258 -5.84 12.24 -7.90
C SER A 258 -7.19 12.22 -7.20
N ASP A 259 -8.18 11.65 -7.85
CA ASP A 259 -9.47 11.38 -7.21
C ASP A 259 -9.31 10.38 -6.05
N ALA A 260 -10.22 10.45 -5.08
CA ALA A 260 -10.42 9.33 -4.16
C ALA A 260 -10.90 8.11 -4.95
N PRO A 261 -10.26 6.92 -4.83
CA PRO A 261 -10.77 5.73 -5.48
C PRO A 261 -12.20 5.45 -5.02
N PRO A 262 -13.18 5.42 -5.93
CA PRO A 262 -14.57 5.19 -5.55
C PRO A 262 -14.77 3.73 -5.12
N GLY A 263 -15.39 3.54 -3.94
CA GLY A 263 -15.83 2.23 -3.49
C GLY A 263 -17.19 1.87 -4.05
N VAL A 264 -17.45 0.58 -4.15
CA VAL A 264 -18.76 0.00 -4.50
C VAL A 264 -19.28 -0.76 -3.27
N ASN A 265 -20.53 -0.51 -2.87
CA ASN A 265 -21.14 -1.24 -1.77
C ASN A 265 -21.50 -2.66 -2.22
N GLU A 266 -20.91 -3.65 -1.58
CA GLU A 266 -21.18 -5.07 -1.80
C GLU A 266 -21.64 -5.79 -0.54
N SER A 267 -22.34 -5.06 0.33
CA SER A 267 -22.93 -5.62 1.54
C SER A 267 -23.81 -6.82 1.24
N THR A 268 -23.72 -7.83 2.10
CA THR A 268 -24.48 -9.08 1.98
C THR A 268 -25.80 -8.98 2.73
N ALA A 269 -26.65 -9.99 2.60
CA ALA A 269 -27.94 -10.06 3.31
C ALA A 269 -27.79 -10.07 4.83
N THR A 270 -26.64 -10.41 5.36
CA THR A 270 -26.34 -10.46 6.79
C THR A 270 -25.79 -9.14 7.34
N ASP A 271 -25.43 -8.20 6.46
CA ASP A 271 -24.92 -6.90 6.87
C ASP A 271 -26.05 -5.95 7.27
N LEU A 272 -25.79 -5.11 8.26
CA LEU A 272 -26.77 -4.19 8.81
C LEU A 272 -27.37 -3.24 7.76
N LEU A 273 -26.55 -2.67 6.87
CA LEU A 273 -27.05 -1.76 5.83
C LEU A 273 -28.06 -2.47 4.93
N THR A 274 -27.83 -3.72 4.54
CA THR A 274 -28.79 -4.50 3.74
C THR A 274 -30.06 -4.80 4.53
N ALA A 275 -29.94 -5.18 5.81
CA ALA A 275 -31.09 -5.38 6.69
C ALA A 275 -31.90 -4.10 6.90
N LEU A 276 -31.26 -2.94 6.86
CA LEU A 276 -31.91 -1.64 6.94
C LEU A 276 -32.50 -1.18 5.59
N GLY A 277 -32.37 -1.98 4.51
CA GLY A 277 -32.94 -1.69 3.20
C GLY A 277 -32.02 -0.90 2.27
N PHE A 278 -30.70 -0.86 2.54
CA PHE A 278 -29.67 -0.36 1.63
C PHE A 278 -29.04 -1.55 0.88
N PRO A 279 -29.69 -2.07 -0.17
CA PRO A 279 -29.12 -3.18 -0.92
C PRO A 279 -27.85 -2.73 -1.64
N GLY A 280 -26.81 -3.59 -1.66
CA GLY A 280 -25.50 -3.31 -2.28
C GLY A 280 -25.57 -2.67 -3.66
N ILE A 281 -24.74 -3.07 -4.60
CA ILE A 281 -24.53 -2.48 -5.96
C ILE A 281 -25.81 -2.04 -6.70
N GLN A 282 -26.99 -2.59 -6.36
CA GLN A 282 -28.25 -2.33 -7.04
C GLN A 282 -29.05 -1.15 -6.45
N LEU A 283 -28.37 -0.13 -5.98
CA LEU A 283 -29.08 1.14 -5.83
C LEU A 283 -29.67 1.54 -7.17
N ALA A 284 -30.92 2.00 -7.13
CA ALA A 284 -31.64 2.33 -8.35
C ALA A 284 -30.81 3.25 -9.24
N GLY A 285 -30.34 2.73 -10.38
CA GLY A 285 -29.57 3.46 -11.36
C GLY A 285 -28.08 3.15 -11.52
N GLN A 286 -27.46 2.38 -10.64
CA GLN A 286 -26.12 1.85 -10.91
C GLN A 286 -26.20 0.79 -12.01
N LYS A 287 -25.31 0.93 -13.01
CA LYS A 287 -25.33 0.07 -14.19
C LYS A 287 -24.47 -1.18 -14.02
N ASP A 288 -23.35 -1.04 -13.35
CA ASP A 288 -22.37 -2.09 -13.14
C ASP A 288 -21.44 -1.74 -11.96
N VAL A 289 -20.41 -2.54 -11.72
CA VAL A 289 -19.42 -2.36 -10.65
C VAL A 289 -18.51 -1.14 -10.85
N PHE A 290 -18.55 -0.49 -12.02
CA PHE A 290 -17.82 0.73 -12.31
C PHE A 290 -18.71 1.99 -12.26
N SER A 291 -19.89 1.84 -11.67
CA SER A 291 -20.82 2.93 -11.45
C SER A 291 -20.97 3.23 -9.97
N THR A 292 -20.92 4.50 -9.61
CA THR A 292 -21.21 4.98 -8.25
C THR A 292 -21.87 6.34 -8.31
N ALA A 293 -22.40 6.86 -7.21
CA ALA A 293 -22.96 8.19 -7.14
C ALA A 293 -22.32 8.95 -5.98
N ILE A 294 -21.36 9.82 -6.28
CA ILE A 294 -20.75 10.74 -5.32
C ILE A 294 -21.37 12.12 -5.51
N THR A 295 -22.02 12.65 -4.47
CA THR A 295 -22.59 14.00 -4.47
C THR A 295 -21.60 14.98 -3.85
N GLY A 296 -21.55 16.21 -4.34
CA GLY A 296 -20.76 17.29 -3.75
C GLY A 296 -21.34 17.83 -2.42
N ASN A 297 -22.37 17.18 -1.85
CA ASN A 297 -23.08 17.66 -0.66
C ASN A 297 -22.41 17.29 0.67
N SER A 298 -21.40 16.39 0.65
CA SER A 298 -20.61 16.09 1.84
C SER A 298 -19.74 17.28 2.23
N ASP A 299 -19.69 17.61 3.52
CA ASP A 299 -18.76 18.62 4.04
C ASP A 299 -17.29 18.16 3.92
N ILE A 300 -17.05 16.88 3.77
CA ILE A 300 -15.72 16.27 3.58
C ILE A 300 -15.17 16.54 2.18
N LYS A 301 -15.99 17.00 1.25
CA LYS A 301 -15.55 17.37 -0.10
C LYS A 301 -14.84 16.21 -0.83
N MET A 302 -15.56 15.11 -0.94
CA MET A 302 -15.11 13.94 -1.71
C MET A 302 -14.74 14.29 -3.15
N ASP A 303 -15.47 15.25 -3.75
CA ASP A 303 -15.29 15.75 -5.12
C ASP A 303 -13.96 16.51 -5.34
N GLN A 304 -13.23 16.85 -4.26
CA GLN A 304 -11.91 17.48 -4.36
C GLN A 304 -10.75 16.47 -4.41
N GLY A 305 -11.02 15.17 -4.32
CA GLY A 305 -10.04 14.11 -4.41
C GLY A 305 -8.98 14.11 -3.30
N HIS A 306 -7.96 13.30 -3.51
CA HIS A 306 -6.78 13.23 -2.67
C HIS A 306 -5.86 14.43 -2.90
N LYS A 307 -5.14 14.83 -1.85
CA LYS A 307 -4.05 15.82 -1.92
C LYS A 307 -2.89 15.26 -1.15
N VAL A 308 -1.81 14.93 -1.85
CA VAL A 308 -0.55 14.48 -1.25
C VAL A 308 0.57 15.36 -1.77
N ASP A 309 1.29 15.97 -0.84
CA ASP A 309 2.52 16.70 -1.12
C ASP A 309 3.65 16.00 -0.39
N THR A 310 4.72 15.67 -1.12
CA THR A 310 5.92 15.03 -0.59
C THR A 310 7.15 15.84 -0.98
N GLU A 311 8.02 16.06 -0.02
CA GLU A 311 9.33 16.67 -0.19
C GLU A 311 10.39 15.79 0.46
N GLY A 312 11.46 15.47 -0.27
CA GLY A 312 12.55 14.62 0.20
C GLY A 312 13.92 15.20 -0.14
N LEU A 313 14.88 14.98 0.76
CA LEU A 313 16.29 15.28 0.53
C LEU A 313 17.12 14.10 1.05
N TYR A 314 17.91 13.52 0.16
CA TYR A 314 18.69 12.33 0.46
C TYR A 314 20.14 12.54 0.05
N LEU A 315 21.09 12.19 0.93
CA LEU A 315 22.53 12.25 0.68
C LEU A 315 23.14 10.88 0.91
N THR A 316 23.70 10.30 -0.14
CA THR A 316 24.50 9.08 -0.06
C THR A 316 25.96 9.43 -0.31
N GLN A 317 26.84 9.05 0.60
CA GLN A 317 28.30 9.21 0.47
C GLN A 317 28.95 7.85 0.52
N THR A 318 29.89 7.61 -0.38
CA THR A 318 30.65 6.37 -0.47
C THR A 318 32.14 6.68 -0.48
N LEU A 319 32.91 5.99 0.36
CA LEU A 319 34.37 6.08 0.42
C LEU A 319 34.99 4.69 0.30
N GLY A 320 35.59 4.43 -0.84
CA GLY A 320 36.37 3.23 -1.08
C GLY A 320 37.76 3.33 -0.43
N THR A 321 38.19 2.22 0.14
CA THR A 321 39.54 2.05 0.70
C THR A 321 40.16 0.77 0.14
N THR A 322 41.42 0.54 0.42
CA THR A 322 42.13 -0.70 0.01
C THR A 322 41.64 -1.96 0.70
N VAL A 323 40.76 -1.83 1.69
CA VAL A 323 40.28 -2.94 2.53
C VAL A 323 38.76 -3.00 2.64
N GLY A 324 38.07 -2.15 1.86
CA GLY A 324 36.60 -2.14 1.86
C GLY A 324 36.03 -0.74 1.63
N GLU A 325 34.70 -0.64 1.76
CA GLU A 325 33.93 0.55 1.45
C GLU A 325 33.15 1.02 2.70
N PHE A 326 33.24 2.33 2.97
CA PHE A 326 32.33 3.00 3.91
C PHE A 326 31.20 3.67 3.12
N LYS A 327 29.97 3.52 3.61
CA LYS A 327 28.79 4.21 3.04
C LYS A 327 28.00 4.90 4.15
N SER A 328 27.64 6.15 3.92
CA SER A 328 26.74 6.96 4.76
C SER A 328 25.50 7.31 3.97
N ILE A 329 24.32 7.06 4.53
CA ILE A 329 23.03 7.37 3.93
C ILE A 329 22.26 8.24 4.91
N THR A 330 22.01 9.49 4.55
CA THR A 330 21.23 10.44 5.34
C THR A 330 20.02 10.85 4.53
N GLY A 331 18.82 10.76 5.09
CA GLY A 331 17.61 11.14 4.40
C GLY A 331 16.64 11.87 5.30
N TYR A 332 15.93 12.83 4.72
CA TYR A 332 14.82 13.54 5.32
C TYR A 332 13.66 13.58 4.35
N ARG A 333 12.46 13.25 4.82
CA ARG A 333 11.23 13.26 4.02
C ARG A 333 10.09 13.85 4.82
N GLN A 334 9.34 14.76 4.20
CA GLN A 334 8.10 15.33 4.73
C GLN A 334 6.95 14.98 3.80
N GLU A 335 5.82 14.65 4.38
CA GLU A 335 4.58 14.33 3.66
C GLU A 335 3.40 15.05 4.30
N GLN A 336 2.58 15.66 3.47
CA GLN A 336 1.28 16.22 3.85
C GLN A 336 0.20 15.56 3.03
N GLN A 337 -0.77 14.95 3.69
CA GLN A 337 -1.80 14.15 3.05
C GLN A 337 -3.19 14.58 3.52
N ARG A 338 -4.11 14.71 2.56
CA ARG A 338 -5.54 14.81 2.76
C ARG A 338 -6.23 13.76 1.90
N LEU A 339 -6.80 12.76 2.53
CA LEU A 339 -7.35 11.57 1.87
C LEU A 339 -8.84 11.43 2.22
N PRO A 340 -9.76 12.10 1.50
CA PRO A 340 -11.19 11.88 1.66
C PRO A 340 -11.58 10.50 1.11
N SER A 341 -12.50 9.83 1.80
CA SER A 341 -13.05 8.54 1.38
C SER A 341 -14.47 8.35 1.90
N THR A 342 -15.30 7.66 1.13
CA THR A 342 -16.57 7.13 1.60
C THR A 342 -16.38 5.68 2.03
N TYR A 343 -16.70 5.37 3.27
CA TYR A 343 -16.53 4.00 3.81
C TYR A 343 -17.72 3.09 3.53
N THR A 344 -18.81 3.61 2.99
CA THR A 344 -19.98 2.80 2.62
C THR A 344 -20.03 2.45 1.14
N GLY A 345 -19.08 2.96 0.35
CA GLY A 345 -19.08 2.79 -1.10
C GLY A 345 -20.14 3.64 -1.80
N GLU A 346 -20.85 4.47 -1.06
CA GLU A 346 -21.90 5.34 -1.56
C GLU A 346 -21.92 6.62 -0.74
N SER A 347 -22.01 7.77 -1.37
CA SER A 347 -22.05 9.05 -0.68
C SER A 347 -23.35 9.83 -0.88
N PHE A 348 -24.36 9.22 -1.48
CA PHE A 348 -25.65 9.91 -1.71
C PHE A 348 -26.40 10.22 -0.40
N LEU A 349 -26.19 9.43 0.67
CA LEU A 349 -26.73 9.72 2.01
C LEU A 349 -25.71 10.26 2.97
N THR A 350 -24.44 10.32 2.58
CA THR A 350 -23.35 10.66 3.51
C THR A 350 -23.42 9.80 4.79
N LEU A 351 -23.61 8.50 4.63
CA LEU A 351 -23.78 7.58 5.75
C LEU A 351 -22.56 7.51 6.63
N PHE A 352 -21.40 7.41 6.01
CA PHE A 352 -20.12 7.40 6.70
C PHE A 352 -19.00 7.84 5.76
N ASP A 353 -18.74 9.14 5.74
CA ASP A 353 -17.63 9.73 4.98
C ASP A 353 -16.52 10.14 5.92
N SER A 354 -15.30 10.08 5.48
CA SER A 354 -14.16 10.55 6.26
C SER A 354 -13.15 11.32 5.41
N THR A 355 -12.33 12.11 6.08
CA THR A 355 -11.05 12.56 5.52
C THR A 355 -9.95 12.25 6.52
N ARG A 356 -8.91 11.61 6.02
CA ARG A 356 -7.71 11.24 6.78
C ARG A 356 -6.61 12.23 6.39
N ASN A 357 -6.18 13.03 7.36
CA ASN A 357 -5.22 14.09 7.12
C ASN A 357 -3.98 13.80 7.95
N THR A 358 -2.85 13.64 7.29
CA THR A 358 -1.59 13.26 7.94
C THR A 358 -0.50 14.27 7.57
N GLU A 359 0.24 14.71 8.56
CA GLU A 359 1.54 15.35 8.38
C GLU A 359 2.58 14.42 8.98
N ARG A 360 3.57 14.02 8.19
CA ARG A 360 4.60 13.05 8.58
C ARG A 360 5.97 13.58 8.26
N PHE A 361 6.91 13.36 9.17
CA PHE A 361 8.33 13.67 9.05
C PHE A 361 9.15 12.43 9.34
N THR A 362 9.99 12.06 8.40
CA THR A 362 10.87 10.90 8.55
C THR A 362 12.32 11.33 8.36
N PHE A 363 13.18 10.94 9.29
CA PHE A 363 14.63 11.10 9.22
C PHE A 363 15.31 9.75 9.34
N GLN A 364 16.30 9.50 8.50
CA GLN A 364 17.12 8.29 8.52
C GLN A 364 18.59 8.64 8.43
N GLN A 365 19.40 7.92 9.22
CA GLN A 365 20.86 7.90 9.10
C GLN A 365 21.34 6.46 9.21
N GLU A 366 22.00 5.96 8.18
CA GLU A 366 22.71 4.67 8.19
C GLU A 366 24.20 4.90 7.95
N LEU A 367 25.03 4.26 8.73
CA LEU A 367 26.47 4.15 8.50
C LEU A 367 26.82 2.69 8.37
N ARG A 368 27.50 2.31 7.30
CA ARG A 368 27.94 0.94 7.08
C ARG A 368 29.37 0.85 6.55
N TYR A 369 30.01 -0.26 6.86
CA TYR A 369 31.29 -0.66 6.30
C TYR A 369 31.17 -2.05 5.71
N ALA A 370 31.54 -2.22 4.46
CA ALA A 370 31.68 -3.51 3.78
C ALA A 370 33.17 -3.79 3.56
N SER A 371 33.69 -4.85 4.18
CA SER A 371 35.08 -5.23 4.00
C SER A 371 35.34 -5.84 2.63
N ASP A 372 36.54 -5.68 2.10
CA ASP A 372 37.03 -6.31 0.87
C ASP A 372 38.45 -6.81 1.11
N PHE A 373 38.56 -7.91 1.87
CA PHE A 373 39.83 -8.52 2.24
C PHE A 373 40.17 -9.65 1.25
N ASP A 374 41.45 -9.80 0.95
CA ASP A 374 41.96 -10.92 0.15
C ASP A 374 41.79 -12.29 0.80
N GLY A 375 41.48 -12.34 2.11
CA GLY A 375 41.28 -13.57 2.87
C GLY A 375 39.89 -14.21 2.73
N PRO A 376 39.70 -15.39 3.33
CA PRO A 376 38.44 -16.13 3.22
C PRO A 376 37.27 -15.48 3.98
N PHE A 377 37.54 -14.46 4.79
CA PHE A 377 36.53 -13.80 5.63
C PHE A 377 36.30 -12.38 5.19
N ASN A 378 35.03 -12.06 4.92
CA ASN A 378 34.56 -10.71 4.69
C ASN A 378 33.30 -10.45 5.49
N PHE A 379 32.98 -9.18 5.77
CA PHE A 379 31.81 -8.81 6.56
C PHE A 379 31.24 -7.45 6.14
N VAL A 380 29.96 -7.24 6.46
CA VAL A 380 29.31 -5.94 6.47
C VAL A 380 28.90 -5.65 7.90
N ALA A 381 29.27 -4.48 8.42
CA ALA A 381 28.85 -3.98 9.71
C ALA A 381 28.20 -2.61 9.56
N GLY A 382 27.17 -2.33 10.31
CA GLY A 382 26.51 -1.03 10.22
C GLY A 382 25.66 -0.71 11.45
N GLY A 383 25.25 0.55 11.50
CA GLY A 383 24.30 1.06 12.47
C GLY A 383 23.33 2.00 11.79
N ASN A 384 22.10 2.01 12.28
CA ASN A 384 21.09 2.90 11.76
C ASN A 384 20.36 3.62 12.90
N TYR A 385 19.98 4.86 12.61
CA TYR A 385 19.07 5.68 13.37
C TYR A 385 17.91 6.09 12.47
N PHE A 386 16.69 5.86 12.94
CA PHE A 386 15.49 6.20 12.22
C PHE A 386 14.52 6.90 13.16
N LYS A 387 14.00 8.05 12.72
CA LYS A 387 12.98 8.79 13.46
C LYS A 387 11.80 9.08 12.51
N ASP A 388 10.59 8.73 12.95
CA ASP A 388 9.35 8.98 12.23
C ASP A 388 8.34 9.62 13.18
N THR A 389 7.87 10.79 12.81
CA THR A 389 6.90 11.55 13.62
C THR A 389 5.72 11.90 12.74
N PHE A 390 4.51 11.65 13.22
CA PHE A 390 3.32 12.08 12.50
C PHE A 390 2.27 12.73 13.42
N ASN A 391 1.51 13.65 12.82
CA ASN A 391 0.27 14.17 13.33
C ASN A 391 -0.84 13.77 12.37
N PHE A 392 -1.79 13.01 12.87
CA PHE A 392 -2.92 12.51 12.12
C PHE A 392 -4.22 13.09 12.63
N ARG A 393 -5.13 13.42 11.70
CA ARG A 393 -6.49 13.86 12.00
C ARG A 393 -7.46 13.19 11.06
N ALA A 394 -8.42 12.49 11.62
CA ALA A 394 -9.56 12.00 10.89
C ALA A 394 -10.81 12.78 11.27
N PHE A 395 -11.52 13.23 10.25
CA PHE A 395 -12.87 13.74 10.42
C PHE A 395 -13.82 12.73 9.82
N PHE A 396 -14.78 12.31 10.61
CA PHE A 396 -15.84 11.41 10.16
C PHE A 396 -17.14 12.17 10.15
N GLN A 397 -17.88 12.04 9.06
CA GLN A 397 -19.25 12.51 8.97
C GLN A 397 -20.17 11.30 9.02
N VAL A 398 -20.92 11.14 10.11
CA VAL A 398 -21.76 9.97 10.37
C VAL A 398 -23.22 10.34 10.18
N GLY A 399 -23.75 10.14 8.97
CA GLY A 399 -25.17 10.44 8.66
C GLY A 399 -26.14 9.42 9.21
N LEU A 400 -25.70 8.19 9.52
CA LEU A 400 -26.52 7.14 10.15
C LEU A 400 -27.18 7.60 11.47
N VAL A 401 -26.48 8.43 12.23
CA VAL A 401 -27.00 8.97 13.51
C VAL A 401 -28.19 9.87 13.29
N GLY A 402 -28.26 10.58 12.17
CA GLY A 402 -29.39 11.43 11.80
C GLY A 402 -30.65 10.67 11.42
N LEU A 403 -30.53 9.37 11.09
CA LEU A 403 -31.72 8.53 10.79
C LEU A 403 -32.43 8.02 12.04
N ILE A 404 -31.83 8.17 13.24
CA ILE A 404 -32.44 7.73 14.50
C ILE A 404 -33.38 8.83 15.04
N PRO A 405 -34.71 8.56 15.16
CA PRO A 405 -35.66 9.56 15.68
C PRO A 405 -35.29 10.08 17.06
N GLY A 406 -35.33 11.39 17.24
CA GLY A 406 -35.00 12.05 18.51
C GLY A 406 -33.55 12.44 18.70
N ILE A 407 -32.67 12.17 17.73
CA ILE A 407 -31.23 12.49 17.83
C ILE A 407 -30.85 13.78 17.08
N HIS A 408 -31.78 14.56 16.59
CA HIS A 408 -31.45 15.83 15.92
C HIS A 408 -30.78 16.82 16.88
N PRO A 409 -29.54 17.29 16.56
CA PRO A 409 -28.78 18.13 17.52
C PRO A 409 -29.41 19.48 17.83
N THR A 410 -30.24 20.01 16.95
CA THR A 410 -30.81 21.37 17.06
C THR A 410 -32.35 21.43 17.22
N THR A 411 -33.10 20.45 16.71
CA THR A 411 -34.55 20.51 16.70
C THR A 411 -35.23 19.38 17.46
N GLY A 412 -34.53 18.28 17.81
CA GLY A 412 -35.10 17.17 18.56
C GLY A 412 -36.19 16.35 17.83
N THR A 413 -36.45 16.62 16.54
CA THR A 413 -37.49 15.95 15.77
C THR A 413 -36.97 15.47 14.43
N ALA A 414 -37.27 14.20 14.07
CA ALA A 414 -36.98 13.64 12.75
C ALA A 414 -37.99 14.11 11.69
N LEU A 415 -38.98 14.92 12.08
CA LEU A 415 -40.04 15.36 11.20
C LEU A 415 -39.88 16.83 10.85
N ARG A 416 -40.10 17.16 9.60
CA ARG A 416 -40.31 18.54 9.13
C ARG A 416 -41.61 19.09 9.74
N PRO A 417 -41.81 20.41 9.76
CA PRO A 417 -43.08 21.03 10.20
C PRO A 417 -44.30 20.55 9.45
N ASP A 418 -44.11 20.02 8.22
CA ASP A 418 -45.16 19.41 7.37
C ASP A 418 -45.42 17.94 7.70
N GLY A 419 -44.80 17.37 8.73
CA GLY A 419 -44.94 15.99 9.16
C GLY A 419 -44.15 14.95 8.32
N ARG A 420 -43.39 15.38 7.35
CA ARG A 420 -42.54 14.51 6.53
C ARG A 420 -41.20 14.23 7.21
N VAL A 421 -40.65 13.07 6.95
CA VAL A 421 -39.31 12.74 7.40
C VAL A 421 -38.28 13.62 6.69
N ASN A 422 -37.47 14.29 7.47
CA ASN A 422 -36.36 15.05 6.90
C ASN A 422 -35.14 14.14 6.72
N LEU A 423 -34.99 13.62 5.52
CA LEU A 423 -33.83 12.86 5.10
C LEU A 423 -32.71 13.73 4.48
N ASP A 424 -32.82 15.02 4.65
CA ASP A 424 -31.70 15.89 4.34
C ASP A 424 -30.55 15.58 5.30
N THR A 425 -29.70 14.66 4.89
CA THR A 425 -28.51 14.26 5.65
C THR A 425 -27.56 15.44 5.87
N SER A 426 -27.74 16.53 5.12
CA SER A 426 -27.01 17.78 5.37
C SER A 426 -27.39 18.43 6.69
N VAL A 427 -28.55 18.11 7.22
CA VAL A 427 -29.10 18.65 8.50
C VAL A 427 -28.83 17.72 9.68
N PHE A 428 -28.63 16.40 9.41
CA PHE A 428 -28.48 15.35 10.44
C PHE A 428 -27.05 14.85 10.60
N LYS A 429 -26.07 15.66 10.23
CA LYS A 429 -24.66 15.30 10.31
C LYS A 429 -24.20 15.33 11.75
N ASP A 430 -23.55 14.25 12.17
CA ASP A 430 -22.69 14.30 13.32
C ASP A 430 -21.24 14.17 12.86
N PHE A 431 -20.34 14.95 13.46
CA PHE A 431 -18.93 14.96 13.15
C PHE A 431 -18.17 14.33 14.29
N GLN A 432 -17.39 13.35 13.98
CA GLN A 432 -16.38 12.81 14.87
C GLN A 432 -15.01 13.32 14.45
N LEU A 433 -14.26 13.85 15.37
CA LEU A 433 -12.86 14.21 15.19
C LEU A 433 -12.00 13.22 15.97
N GLN A 434 -11.04 12.65 15.29
CA GLN A 434 -9.97 11.88 15.91
C GLN A 434 -8.64 12.57 15.61
N THR A 435 -7.82 12.74 16.64
CA THR A 435 -6.43 13.16 16.47
C THR A 435 -5.51 12.12 17.07
N THR A 436 -4.45 11.80 16.37
CA THR A 436 -3.45 10.84 16.81
C THR A 436 -2.07 11.39 16.49
N GLY A 437 -1.17 11.38 17.45
CA GLY A 437 0.23 11.69 17.24
C GLY A 437 1.09 10.53 17.66
N GLN A 438 2.17 10.34 16.94
CA GLN A 438 3.19 9.38 17.33
C GLN A 438 4.57 9.91 16.97
N GLU A 439 5.48 9.78 17.92
CA GLU A 439 6.92 9.84 17.68
C GLU A 439 7.49 8.45 17.81
N ARG A 440 8.25 8.02 16.82
CA ARG A 440 8.93 6.73 16.79
C ARG A 440 10.40 6.97 16.61
N THR A 441 11.21 6.28 17.40
CA THR A 441 12.68 6.30 17.28
C THR A 441 13.21 4.87 17.26
N GLU A 442 14.02 4.54 16.26
CA GLU A 442 14.70 3.24 16.16
C GLU A 442 16.20 3.42 16.15
N TYR A 443 16.85 2.56 16.92
CA TYR A 443 18.30 2.36 16.91
C TYR A 443 18.59 0.91 16.53
N ALA A 444 19.54 0.69 15.65
CA ALA A 444 19.98 -0.66 15.34
C ALA A 444 21.47 -0.74 15.04
N ALA A 445 22.05 -1.91 15.34
CA ALA A 445 23.40 -2.28 14.96
C ALA A 445 23.39 -3.70 14.40
N TYR A 446 24.14 -3.93 13.32
CA TYR A 446 24.20 -5.23 12.67
C TYR A 446 25.61 -5.60 12.21
N LEU A 447 25.84 -6.91 12.15
CA LEU A 447 27.05 -7.52 11.59
C LEU A 447 26.63 -8.73 10.76
N ASP A 448 27.11 -8.80 9.51
CA ASP A 448 26.87 -9.92 8.61
C ASP A 448 28.19 -10.34 7.98
N GLY A 449 28.66 -11.52 8.28
CA GLY A 449 29.95 -12.05 7.85
C GLY A 449 29.80 -13.27 6.97
N ASN A 450 30.65 -13.36 5.95
CA ASN A 450 30.80 -14.55 5.12
C ASN A 450 32.21 -15.13 5.25
N TYR A 451 32.28 -16.45 5.24
CA TYR A 451 33.52 -17.23 5.33
C TYR A 451 33.59 -18.26 4.20
N GLN A 452 34.56 -18.10 3.33
CA GLN A 452 34.83 -19.05 2.25
C GLN A 452 35.51 -20.28 2.82
N ILE A 453 34.76 -21.38 3.00
CA ILE A 453 35.26 -22.63 3.57
C ILE A 453 36.18 -23.35 2.56
N SER A 454 35.80 -23.30 1.29
CA SER A 454 36.55 -23.80 0.14
C SER A 454 36.13 -23.04 -1.12
N ASP A 455 36.78 -23.26 -2.26
CA ASP A 455 36.44 -22.59 -3.52
C ASP A 455 34.96 -22.75 -3.91
N LYS A 456 34.26 -23.75 -3.37
CA LYS A 456 32.86 -24.09 -3.71
C LYS A 456 31.88 -23.93 -2.58
N LEU A 457 32.34 -23.74 -1.35
CA LEU A 457 31.48 -23.74 -0.17
C LEU A 457 31.72 -22.50 0.66
N ARG A 458 30.65 -21.71 0.85
CA ARG A 458 30.67 -20.48 1.66
C ARG A 458 29.62 -20.58 2.78
N PHE A 459 29.97 -20.08 3.95
CA PHE A 459 29.06 -19.91 5.08
C PHE A 459 28.89 -18.44 5.38
N THR A 460 27.65 -17.98 5.47
CA THR A 460 27.29 -16.60 5.83
C THR A 460 26.46 -16.62 7.09
N THR A 461 26.75 -15.74 8.04
CA THR A 461 25.95 -15.54 9.24
C THR A 461 25.87 -14.07 9.59
N GLY A 462 24.68 -13.64 10.05
CA GLY A 462 24.46 -12.26 10.45
C GLY A 462 23.57 -12.15 11.66
N ILE A 463 23.77 -11.07 12.40
CA ILE A 463 22.98 -10.69 13.58
C ILE A 463 22.67 -9.19 13.54
N ARG A 464 21.48 -8.82 13.97
CA ARG A 464 21.07 -7.43 14.18
C ARG A 464 20.35 -7.29 15.50
N PHE A 465 20.71 -6.27 16.22
CA PHE A 465 20.00 -5.79 17.41
C PHE A 465 19.24 -4.52 17.04
N SER A 466 17.96 -4.50 17.32
CA SER A 466 17.07 -3.34 17.06
C SER A 466 16.32 -2.97 18.32
N LYS A 467 16.24 -1.67 18.60
CA LYS A 467 15.39 -1.09 19.63
C LYS A 467 14.44 -0.09 18.98
N ASP A 468 13.14 -0.29 19.13
CA ASP A 468 12.07 0.58 18.61
C ASP A 468 11.30 1.19 19.79
N GLU A 469 11.26 2.52 19.87
CA GLU A 469 10.57 3.28 20.92
C GLU A 469 9.43 4.05 20.27
N LYS A 470 8.24 4.03 20.86
CA LYS A 470 7.06 4.77 20.37
C LYS A 470 6.41 5.52 21.52
N ASP A 471 6.29 6.82 21.32
CA ASP A 471 5.45 7.71 22.12
C ASP A 471 4.17 8.02 21.36
N PHE A 472 3.03 7.74 21.97
CA PHE A 472 1.72 7.78 21.32
C PHE A 472 0.76 8.65 22.11
N ASP A 473 0.01 9.48 21.41
CA ASP A 473 -1.10 10.22 21.97
C ASP A 473 -2.32 10.22 21.07
N ARG A 474 -3.48 10.18 21.68
CA ARG A 474 -4.76 10.14 20.97
C ARG A 474 -5.83 10.92 21.70
N LEU A 475 -6.64 11.64 20.93
CA LEU A 475 -7.91 12.21 21.35
C LEU A 475 -9.00 11.74 20.39
N VAL A 476 -10.11 11.26 20.93
CA VAL A 476 -11.34 11.03 20.16
C VAL A 476 -12.46 11.85 20.76
N ASP A 477 -13.04 12.64 19.90
CA ASP A 477 -14.32 13.29 20.17
C ASP A 477 -15.42 12.36 19.65
N GLY A 478 -16.25 11.89 20.55
CA GLY A 478 -17.17 10.77 20.38
C GLY A 478 -18.38 10.99 19.49
N GLY A 479 -18.28 11.82 18.45
CA GLY A 479 -19.35 11.93 17.44
C GLY A 479 -20.71 12.40 18.03
N GLY A 480 -20.68 13.27 19.03
CA GLY A 480 -21.89 13.79 19.63
C GLY A 480 -22.59 12.87 20.63
N LEU A 481 -22.17 11.62 20.78
CA LEU A 481 -22.60 10.74 21.87
C LEU A 481 -21.53 10.70 22.96
N CYS A 482 -21.97 10.68 24.25
CA CYS A 482 -21.00 10.51 25.32
C CYS A 482 -20.33 9.16 25.27
N ASN A 483 -19.03 9.13 25.49
CA ASN A 483 -18.24 7.94 25.74
C ASN A 483 -17.60 8.02 27.14
N GLN A 484 -16.83 7.03 27.52
CA GLN A 484 -16.15 6.98 28.83
C GLN A 484 -15.16 8.14 29.04
N TYR A 485 -14.68 8.77 27.97
CA TYR A 485 -13.73 9.87 28.01
C TYR A 485 -14.42 11.26 27.98
N THR A 486 -15.74 11.29 27.78
CA THR A 486 -16.46 12.55 27.80
C THR A 486 -16.43 13.11 29.23
N PRO A 487 -15.76 14.25 29.48
CA PRO A 487 -15.75 14.87 30.81
C PRO A 487 -17.18 15.16 31.29
N ALA A 488 -17.40 15.05 32.57
CA ALA A 488 -18.74 15.34 33.17
C ALA A 488 -19.22 16.75 32.83
N SER A 489 -18.31 17.72 32.68
CA SER A 489 -18.58 19.09 32.23
C SER A 489 -19.14 19.19 30.82
N ASP A 490 -18.80 18.21 29.97
CA ASP A 490 -19.13 18.21 28.56
C ASP A 490 -20.27 17.24 28.21
N LYS A 491 -20.80 16.53 29.23
CA LYS A 491 -21.96 15.66 29.08
C LYS A 491 -23.24 16.49 29.16
N ARG A 492 -24.09 16.38 28.13
CA ARG A 492 -25.41 17.00 28.09
C ARG A 492 -26.48 15.96 27.78
N ILE A 493 -27.48 15.86 28.63
CA ILE A 493 -28.61 14.97 28.36
C ILE A 493 -29.64 15.72 27.50
N VAL A 494 -29.90 15.17 26.31
CA VAL A 494 -30.92 15.71 25.39
C VAL A 494 -31.87 14.57 25.05
N ASN A 495 -33.14 14.69 25.41
CA ASN A 495 -34.17 13.65 25.21
C ASN A 495 -33.76 12.25 25.72
N GLY A 496 -33.09 12.20 26.89
CA GLY A 496 -32.65 10.94 27.49
C GLY A 496 -31.34 10.34 26.92
N VAL A 497 -30.77 11.01 25.93
CA VAL A 497 -29.49 10.59 25.33
C VAL A 497 -28.35 11.50 25.77
N CYS A 498 -27.26 10.93 26.26
CA CYS A 498 -26.08 11.71 26.62
C CYS A 498 -25.34 12.17 25.35
N ARG A 499 -25.12 13.49 25.28
CA ARG A 499 -24.39 14.16 24.19
C ARG A 499 -23.08 14.71 24.71
N ASP A 500 -22.02 14.48 23.92
CA ASP A 500 -20.73 15.12 24.10
C ASP A 500 -20.72 16.47 23.37
N VAL A 501 -20.63 17.55 24.15
CA VAL A 501 -20.69 18.90 23.57
C VAL A 501 -19.36 19.39 23.01
N ARG A 502 -18.29 18.60 23.13
CA ARG A 502 -16.96 18.92 22.53
C ARG A 502 -17.05 19.05 21.03
N SER A 503 -17.80 18.16 20.35
CA SER A 503 -18.04 18.23 18.91
C SER A 503 -18.69 19.52 18.46
N GLN A 504 -19.63 20.06 19.27
CA GLN A 504 -20.27 21.35 18.99
C GLN A 504 -19.28 22.52 19.13
N ASN A 505 -18.33 22.40 20.07
CA ASN A 505 -17.30 23.41 20.25
C ASN A 505 -16.30 23.43 19.10
N ILE A 506 -15.92 22.24 18.55
CA ILE A 506 -15.12 22.13 17.35
C ILE A 506 -15.82 22.77 16.15
N SER A 507 -17.10 22.49 15.98
CA SER A 507 -17.93 23.11 14.94
C SER A 507 -18.02 24.65 15.09
N ARG A 508 -18.22 25.14 16.29
CA ARG A 508 -18.32 26.59 16.60
C ARG A 508 -16.99 27.32 16.48
N ALA A 509 -15.88 26.64 16.75
CA ALA A 509 -14.53 27.20 16.57
C ALA A 509 -14.07 27.31 15.11
N GLY A 510 -14.91 26.93 14.14
CA GLY A 510 -14.57 26.97 12.73
C GLY A 510 -13.55 25.91 12.30
N LEU A 511 -13.36 24.90 13.12
CA LEU A 511 -12.36 23.84 12.92
C LEU A 511 -12.87 22.67 12.06
N LEU A 512 -13.98 22.88 11.35
CA LEU A 512 -14.57 21.90 10.46
C LEU A 512 -13.74 21.72 9.17
N PRO A 513 -13.85 20.58 8.50
CA PRO A 513 -13.10 20.26 7.28
C PRO A 513 -13.20 21.29 6.15
N LYS A 514 -14.25 22.10 6.12
CA LYS A 514 -14.43 23.16 5.10
C LYS A 514 -13.33 24.22 5.07
N GLN A 515 -12.67 24.44 6.20
CA GLN A 515 -11.65 25.50 6.35
C GLN A 515 -10.23 24.93 6.40
N TRP A 516 -10.10 23.60 6.44
CA TRP A 516 -8.81 22.97 6.49
C TRP A 516 -8.38 22.50 5.10
N ASP A 517 -7.46 23.26 4.51
CA ASP A 517 -6.90 22.99 3.17
C ASP A 517 -5.68 22.06 3.19
N GLY A 518 -5.36 21.46 4.34
CA GLY A 518 -4.17 20.66 4.57
C GLY A 518 -2.93 21.49 4.91
N ARG A 519 -3.02 22.81 4.87
CA ARG A 519 -1.90 23.73 5.10
C ARG A 519 -2.05 24.61 6.32
N SER A 520 -3.26 24.68 6.89
CA SER A 520 -3.53 25.49 8.07
C SER A 520 -2.95 24.86 9.33
N GLU A 521 -2.48 25.72 10.23
CA GLU A 521 -1.87 25.43 11.53
C GLU A 521 -2.54 24.26 12.25
N PRO A 522 -1.77 23.38 12.90
CA PRO A 522 -2.31 22.31 13.71
C PRO A 522 -3.28 22.87 14.75
N LEU A 523 -4.43 22.21 14.92
CA LEU A 523 -5.31 22.47 16.05
C LEU A 523 -4.50 22.35 17.33
N PRO A 524 -4.47 23.41 18.20
CA PRO A 524 -3.72 23.31 19.45
C PRO A 524 -4.27 22.16 20.27
N ARG A 525 -3.48 21.09 20.42
CA ARG A 525 -3.82 19.91 21.24
C ARG A 525 -4.29 20.25 22.65
N ALA A 526 -3.73 21.32 23.22
CA ALA A 526 -4.06 21.81 24.54
C ALA A 526 -5.53 22.23 24.73
N SER A 527 -6.27 22.42 23.63
CA SER A 527 -7.66 22.91 23.72
C SER A 527 -8.69 21.80 23.97
N PHE A 528 -8.35 20.52 23.71
CA PHE A 528 -9.33 19.43 23.75
C PHE A 528 -8.99 18.30 24.72
N GLY A 529 -7.81 18.32 25.34
CA GLY A 529 -7.34 17.26 26.21
C GLY A 529 -6.81 16.05 25.40
N THR A 530 -6.32 15.05 26.09
CA THR A 530 -5.81 13.80 25.53
C THR A 530 -6.49 12.63 26.22
N ASP A 531 -7.14 11.76 25.43
CA ASP A 531 -7.86 10.60 25.99
C ASP A 531 -6.91 9.46 26.33
N VAL A 532 -5.86 9.27 25.50
CA VAL A 532 -4.88 8.20 25.65
C VAL A 532 -3.47 8.78 25.49
N LEU A 533 -2.61 8.49 26.45
CA LEU A 533 -1.15 8.67 26.39
C LEU A 533 -0.50 7.33 26.66
N ALA A 534 0.37 6.90 25.80
CA ALA A 534 1.09 5.64 25.92
C ALA A 534 2.52 5.79 25.39
N SER A 535 3.44 5.08 26.01
CA SER A 535 4.82 4.97 25.58
C SER A 535 5.28 3.54 25.83
N ASP A 536 5.96 2.95 24.86
CA ASP A 536 6.54 1.61 24.99
C ASP A 536 7.78 1.45 24.12
N SER A 537 8.55 0.41 24.38
CA SER A 537 9.75 0.08 23.64
C SER A 537 9.94 -1.42 23.50
N TRP A 538 10.33 -1.82 22.29
CA TRP A 538 10.57 -3.23 21.96
C TRP A 538 12.02 -3.41 21.53
N ASN A 539 12.64 -4.51 22.01
CA ASN A 539 13.99 -4.90 21.65
C ASN A 539 13.93 -6.24 20.94
N GLU A 540 14.41 -6.26 19.70
CA GLU A 540 14.39 -7.47 18.89
C GLU A 540 15.77 -7.81 18.35
N THR A 541 16.06 -9.11 18.34
CA THR A 541 17.29 -9.64 17.77
C THR A 541 16.95 -10.53 16.60
N THR A 542 17.38 -10.15 15.43
CA THR A 542 17.22 -10.98 14.22
C THR A 542 18.57 -11.55 13.79
N TRP A 543 18.54 -12.73 13.20
CA TRP A 543 19.74 -13.39 12.72
C TRP A 543 19.46 -14.23 11.49
N ARG A 544 20.53 -14.52 10.74
CA ARG A 544 20.50 -15.43 9.60
C ARG A 544 21.72 -16.32 9.58
N ALA A 545 21.57 -17.50 9.01
CA ALA A 545 22.66 -18.42 8.71
C ALA A 545 22.40 -19.05 7.34
N VAL A 546 23.40 -19.00 6.47
CA VAL A 546 23.29 -19.49 5.09
C VAL A 546 24.51 -20.32 4.77
N LEU A 547 24.27 -21.50 4.23
CA LEU A 547 25.30 -22.34 3.63
C LEU A 547 25.05 -22.42 2.14
N ASP A 548 25.98 -21.93 1.34
CA ASP A 548 25.86 -21.96 -0.12
C ASP A 548 26.99 -22.79 -0.76
N TYR A 549 26.63 -23.48 -1.84
CA TYR A 549 27.50 -24.41 -2.56
C TYR A 549 27.43 -24.12 -4.06
N LYS A 550 28.59 -23.80 -4.65
CA LYS A 550 28.78 -23.57 -6.08
C LYS A 550 29.53 -24.75 -6.69
N PRO A 551 28.86 -25.77 -7.23
CA PRO A 551 29.53 -26.88 -7.91
C PRO A 551 30.28 -26.43 -9.16
N THR A 552 29.72 -25.45 -9.87
CA THR A 552 30.27 -24.78 -11.07
C THR A 552 29.97 -23.27 -11.00
N ASP A 553 30.63 -22.47 -11.83
CA ASP A 553 30.40 -21.00 -11.87
C ASP A 553 28.96 -20.61 -12.23
N GLY A 554 28.25 -21.43 -12.99
CA GLY A 554 26.88 -21.19 -13.40
C GLY A 554 25.80 -21.79 -12.48
N GLN A 555 26.15 -22.32 -11.29
CA GLN A 555 25.19 -22.97 -10.40
C GLN A 555 25.43 -22.62 -8.94
N LEU A 556 24.38 -22.25 -8.24
CA LEU A 556 24.35 -22.00 -6.81
C LEU A 556 23.24 -22.80 -6.14
N TRP A 557 23.59 -23.59 -5.11
CA TRP A 557 22.65 -24.20 -4.18
C TRP A 557 22.82 -23.55 -2.83
N TYR A 558 21.72 -23.33 -2.11
CA TYR A 558 21.82 -22.78 -0.76
C TYR A 558 20.77 -23.37 0.18
N LEU A 559 21.13 -23.39 1.46
CA LEU A 559 20.22 -23.62 2.58
C LEU A 559 20.32 -22.42 3.50
N SER A 560 19.22 -21.79 3.80
CA SER A 560 19.16 -20.61 4.67
C SER A 560 18.18 -20.79 5.81
N TYR A 561 18.52 -20.20 6.94
CA TYR A 561 17.65 -19.92 8.06
C TYR A 561 17.70 -18.41 8.33
N ALA A 562 16.54 -17.78 8.41
CA ALA A 562 16.45 -16.34 8.65
C ALA A 562 15.27 -16.01 9.57
N THR A 563 15.40 -14.92 10.33
CA THR A 563 14.35 -14.40 11.19
C THR A 563 13.98 -12.98 10.80
N GLY A 564 12.75 -12.60 11.08
CA GLY A 564 12.24 -11.25 10.90
C GLY A 564 11.24 -10.88 11.98
N PHE A 565 10.91 -9.60 12.06
CA PHE A 565 9.89 -9.12 12.98
C PHE A 565 9.13 -7.92 12.41
N LEU A 566 7.90 -7.77 12.89
CA LEU A 566 7.07 -6.59 12.73
C LEU A 566 6.95 -5.95 14.11
N SER A 567 7.26 -4.66 14.20
CA SER A 567 7.33 -3.98 15.50
C SER A 567 5.98 -3.96 16.22
N GLY A 568 5.99 -4.01 17.54
CA GLY A 568 4.84 -3.69 18.37
C GLY A 568 4.39 -2.24 18.20
N GLY A 569 3.23 -1.90 18.73
CA GLY A 569 2.70 -0.55 18.56
C GLY A 569 1.39 -0.28 19.30
N PHE A 570 0.71 0.76 18.84
CA PHE A 570 -0.55 1.21 19.40
C PHE A 570 -1.62 1.29 18.32
N SER A 571 -2.81 0.78 18.62
CA SER A 571 -3.96 0.84 17.72
C SER A 571 -4.47 2.26 17.55
N GLU A 572 -4.75 2.69 16.32
CA GLU A 572 -5.18 4.05 16.01
C GLU A 572 -6.50 4.45 16.70
N THR A 573 -7.42 3.51 16.86
CA THR A 573 -8.79 3.78 17.34
C THR A 573 -9.16 3.01 18.61
N CYS A 574 -8.18 2.68 19.45
CA CYS A 574 -8.42 1.97 20.71
C CYS A 574 -9.27 2.75 21.72
N ALA A 575 -10.09 2.05 22.49
CA ALA A 575 -10.99 2.63 23.47
C ALA A 575 -10.32 2.99 24.80
N THR A 576 -9.28 2.24 25.18
CA THR A 576 -8.55 2.43 26.45
C THR A 576 -7.07 2.17 26.23
N VAL A 577 -6.19 2.67 27.13
CA VAL A 577 -4.75 2.43 27.05
C VAL A 577 -4.44 0.93 27.01
N SER A 578 -5.12 0.14 27.83
CA SER A 578 -4.91 -1.32 27.91
C SER A 578 -5.34 -2.10 26.63
N ARG A 579 -6.14 -1.48 25.76
CA ARG A 579 -6.56 -2.06 24.48
C ARG A 579 -5.79 -1.50 23.29
N CYS A 580 -4.93 -0.50 23.52
CA CYS A 580 -4.18 0.15 22.47
C CYS A 580 -2.93 -0.63 22.05
N ALA A 581 -2.18 -1.10 23.04
CA ALA A 581 -0.89 -1.72 22.80
C ALA A 581 -1.03 -3.13 22.20
N TYR A 582 -0.14 -3.46 21.29
CA TYR A 582 0.07 -4.80 20.75
C TYR A 582 1.57 -5.10 20.66
N ASP A 583 1.90 -6.38 20.83
CA ASP A 583 3.28 -6.88 20.86
C ASP A 583 3.85 -7.10 19.44
N PRO A 584 5.17 -7.23 19.29
CA PRO A 584 5.80 -7.61 18.04
C PRO A 584 5.28 -8.96 17.49
N GLU A 585 5.13 -9.03 16.17
CA GLU A 585 5.04 -10.28 15.43
C GLU A 585 6.43 -10.72 15.03
N THR A 586 6.76 -11.99 15.21
CA THR A 586 8.04 -12.56 14.78
C THR A 586 7.84 -13.68 13.78
N ASN A 587 8.86 -13.94 12.97
CA ASN A 587 8.86 -15.11 12.11
C ASN A 587 10.23 -15.76 11.98
N THR A 588 10.19 -17.03 11.60
CA THR A 588 11.34 -17.84 11.22
C THR A 588 11.10 -18.46 9.86
N ASN A 589 12.12 -18.49 9.01
CA ASN A 589 12.06 -19.08 7.67
C ASN A 589 13.22 -20.04 7.46
N ILE A 590 12.91 -21.25 6.99
CA ILE A 590 13.88 -22.20 6.45
C ILE A 590 13.65 -22.26 4.94
N GLU A 591 14.72 -22.09 4.17
CA GLU A 591 14.63 -22.06 2.72
C GLU A 591 15.78 -22.87 2.08
N ILE A 592 15.46 -23.72 1.13
CA ILE A 592 16.42 -24.33 0.22
C ILE A 592 16.23 -23.72 -1.17
N GLY A 593 17.31 -23.27 -1.79
CA GLY A 593 17.21 -22.65 -3.11
C GLY A 593 18.25 -23.15 -4.09
N PHE A 594 17.95 -22.92 -5.35
CA PHE A 594 18.78 -23.27 -6.49
C PHE A 594 18.74 -22.14 -7.51
N LYS A 595 19.90 -21.72 -7.99
CA LYS A 595 20.06 -20.77 -9.09
C LYS A 595 21.01 -21.33 -10.12
N ALA A 596 20.64 -21.26 -11.39
CA ALA A 596 21.50 -21.78 -12.45
C ALA A 596 21.33 -21.02 -13.77
N ASP A 597 22.45 -20.80 -14.44
CA ASP A 597 22.53 -20.46 -15.85
C ASP A 597 22.91 -21.74 -16.63
N LEU A 598 21.98 -22.22 -17.44
CA LEU A 598 22.00 -23.52 -18.12
C LEU A 598 22.00 -23.32 -19.63
N LEU A 599 22.24 -24.41 -20.39
CA LEU A 599 22.17 -24.42 -21.85
C LEU A 599 23.04 -23.32 -22.49
N ASP A 600 24.31 -23.26 -22.12
CA ASP A 600 25.26 -22.23 -22.57
C ASP A 600 24.75 -20.81 -22.29
N ASN A 601 24.22 -20.57 -21.06
CA ASN A 601 23.67 -19.31 -20.56
C ASN A 601 22.44 -18.81 -21.31
N THR A 602 21.73 -19.66 -22.04
CA THR A 602 20.47 -19.31 -22.69
C THR A 602 19.26 -19.51 -21.77
N LEU A 603 19.37 -20.33 -20.73
CA LEU A 603 18.33 -20.60 -19.76
C LEU A 603 18.80 -20.25 -18.34
N ARG A 604 18.20 -19.24 -17.74
CA ARG A 604 18.34 -18.92 -16.30
C ARG A 604 17.16 -19.53 -15.56
N LEU A 605 17.44 -20.25 -14.47
CA LEU A 605 16.45 -20.90 -13.63
C LEU A 605 16.74 -20.61 -12.16
N ASN A 606 15.79 -20.04 -11.46
CA ASN A 606 15.84 -19.79 -10.02
C ASN A 606 14.66 -20.48 -9.34
N ALA A 607 14.92 -21.29 -8.32
CA ALA A 607 13.90 -22.00 -7.55
C ALA A 607 14.20 -21.88 -6.06
N ALA A 608 13.15 -21.75 -5.25
CA ALA A 608 13.25 -21.79 -3.79
C ALA A 608 12.05 -22.55 -3.21
N ALA A 609 12.30 -23.43 -2.25
CA ALA A 609 11.26 -24.04 -1.41
C ALA A 609 11.45 -23.55 0.02
N TYR A 610 10.37 -23.16 0.67
CA TYR A 610 10.44 -22.49 1.96
C TYR A 610 9.36 -22.97 2.94
N LEU A 611 9.68 -22.82 4.23
CA LEU A 611 8.76 -22.99 5.34
C LEU A 611 8.93 -21.79 6.27
N THR A 612 7.90 -20.97 6.39
CA THR A 612 7.87 -19.80 7.28
C THR A 612 6.85 -20.04 8.39
N LYS A 613 7.28 -19.83 9.64
CA LYS A 613 6.41 -19.85 10.83
C LYS A 613 6.32 -18.47 11.41
N TYR A 614 5.09 -18.00 11.63
CA TYR A 614 4.80 -16.73 12.28
C TYR A 614 4.29 -16.96 13.68
N GLU A 615 4.70 -16.11 14.61
CA GLU A 615 4.29 -16.10 16.02
C GLU A 615 3.77 -14.71 16.39
N ASN A 616 2.77 -14.67 17.28
CA ASN A 616 2.11 -13.42 17.70
C ASN A 616 1.58 -12.58 16.55
N LEU A 617 0.93 -13.22 15.57
CA LEU A 617 0.42 -12.56 14.37
C LEU A 617 -0.37 -11.30 14.69
N GLN A 618 0.00 -10.18 14.11
CA GLN A 618 -0.74 -8.93 14.21
C GLN A 618 -1.89 -8.93 13.21
N ARG A 619 -3.12 -8.78 13.71
CA ARG A 619 -4.32 -8.68 12.88
C ARG A 619 -5.11 -7.44 13.27
N ALA A 620 -5.31 -6.54 12.31
CA ALA A 620 -6.17 -5.39 12.49
C ALA A 620 -7.61 -5.77 12.16
N VAL A 621 -8.52 -5.49 13.07
CA VAL A 621 -9.92 -5.87 12.97
C VAL A 621 -10.82 -4.73 13.45
N VAL A 622 -11.97 -4.60 12.83
CA VAL A 622 -13.03 -3.69 13.33
C VAL A 622 -13.82 -4.44 14.40
N ALA A 623 -13.84 -3.91 15.60
CA ALA A 623 -14.41 -4.53 16.77
C ALA A 623 -15.56 -3.70 17.37
N ASN A 624 -16.58 -4.36 17.85
CA ASN A 624 -17.59 -3.77 18.70
C ASN A 624 -17.29 -4.11 20.18
N TYR A 625 -17.39 -3.14 21.05
CA TYR A 625 -17.27 -3.37 22.49
C TYR A 625 -18.32 -2.55 23.25
N THR A 626 -18.62 -3.00 24.46
CA THR A 626 -19.51 -2.26 25.37
C THR A 626 -18.65 -1.48 26.35
N SER A 627 -18.80 -0.16 26.38
CA SER A 627 -18.12 0.70 27.35
C SER A 627 -18.67 0.49 28.76
N ALA A 628 -17.94 1.03 29.78
CA ALA A 628 -18.31 0.87 31.18
C ALA A 628 -19.69 1.45 31.52
N ASP A 629 -20.20 2.39 30.74
CA ASP A 629 -21.55 2.97 30.87
C ASP A 629 -22.65 2.18 30.16
N GLY A 630 -22.30 1.02 29.57
CA GLY A 630 -23.21 0.16 28.81
C GLY A 630 -23.47 0.58 27.38
N SER A 631 -22.81 1.62 26.87
CA SER A 631 -22.95 2.06 25.48
C SER A 631 -22.14 1.15 24.55
N GLY A 632 -22.71 0.81 23.39
CA GLY A 632 -21.99 0.14 22.31
C GLY A 632 -21.02 1.10 21.61
N GLN A 633 -19.80 0.67 21.39
CA GLN A 633 -18.75 1.42 20.71
C GLN A 633 -18.12 0.56 19.62
N GLN A 634 -17.53 1.20 18.62
CA GLN A 634 -16.76 0.53 17.57
C GLN A 634 -15.34 1.07 17.55
N GLU A 635 -14.39 0.19 17.38
CA GLU A 635 -12.97 0.53 17.27
C GLU A 635 -12.30 -0.34 16.20
N THR A 636 -11.24 0.16 15.57
CA THR A 636 -10.34 -0.66 14.77
C THR A 636 -9.08 -0.90 15.58
N VAL A 637 -8.88 -2.13 16.01
CA VAL A 637 -7.74 -2.51 16.86
C VAL A 637 -6.88 -3.52 16.16
N THR A 638 -5.57 -3.43 16.43
CA THR A 638 -4.61 -4.48 16.11
C THR A 638 -4.48 -5.36 17.35
N VAL A 639 -4.61 -6.66 17.15
CA VAL A 639 -4.47 -7.66 18.22
C VAL A 639 -3.46 -8.73 17.80
N ASN A 640 -2.75 -9.27 18.78
CA ASN A 640 -1.89 -10.44 18.56
C ASN A 640 -2.74 -11.71 18.60
N THR A 641 -2.64 -12.51 17.53
CA THR A 641 -3.34 -13.78 17.40
C THR A 641 -2.34 -14.92 17.35
N GLY A 642 -2.50 -16.04 17.73
CA GLY A 642 -1.65 -17.23 17.74
C GLY A 642 -0.54 -17.29 16.68
N THR A 643 -0.50 -18.37 15.93
CA THR A 643 0.59 -18.67 14.98
C THR A 643 0.03 -18.97 13.59
N SER A 644 0.88 -18.83 12.54
CA SER A 644 0.58 -19.42 11.22
C SER A 644 1.81 -20.08 10.62
N GLU A 645 1.57 -21.02 9.73
CA GLU A 645 2.58 -21.71 8.96
C GLU A 645 2.30 -21.56 7.47
N ILE A 646 3.31 -21.12 6.74
CA ILE A 646 3.28 -20.93 5.28
C ILE A 646 4.41 -21.75 4.69
N LYS A 647 4.10 -22.66 3.78
CA LYS A 647 5.09 -23.40 3.01
C LYS A 647 4.82 -23.22 1.52
N GLY A 648 5.87 -23.14 0.73
CA GLY A 648 5.67 -22.91 -0.69
C GLY A 648 6.91 -23.13 -1.54
N ILE A 649 6.69 -22.95 -2.84
CA ILE A 649 7.70 -23.04 -3.87
C ILE A 649 7.60 -21.81 -4.77
N ASP A 650 8.71 -21.12 -4.95
CA ASP A 650 8.89 -20.07 -5.94
C ASP A 650 9.75 -20.60 -7.07
N LEU A 651 9.35 -20.36 -8.32
CA LEU A 651 10.11 -20.69 -9.52
C LEU A 651 10.12 -19.48 -10.45
N GLU A 652 11.29 -19.13 -10.97
CA GLU A 652 11.46 -18.14 -12.02
C GLU A 652 12.39 -18.71 -13.10
N ALA A 653 11.98 -18.54 -14.36
CA ALA A 653 12.76 -18.95 -15.51
C ALA A 653 12.82 -17.83 -16.56
N THR A 654 13.99 -17.61 -17.14
CA THR A 654 14.17 -16.80 -18.34
C THR A 654 14.91 -17.64 -19.36
N TRP A 655 14.28 -17.86 -20.51
CA TRP A 655 14.84 -18.67 -21.60
C TRP A 655 14.93 -17.85 -22.88
N VAL A 656 16.11 -17.86 -23.49
CA VAL A 656 16.42 -17.23 -24.77
C VAL A 656 16.87 -18.33 -25.75
N PRO A 657 15.90 -19.11 -26.29
CA PRO A 657 16.22 -20.24 -27.16
C PRO A 657 16.81 -19.83 -28.53
N ALA A 658 16.62 -18.59 -28.90
CA ALA A 658 17.17 -17.94 -30.07
C ALA A 658 17.39 -16.45 -29.79
N ASP A 659 18.31 -15.81 -30.52
CA ASP A 659 18.69 -14.39 -30.31
C ASP A 659 17.49 -13.42 -30.34
N ASN A 660 16.41 -13.81 -30.98
CA ASN A 660 15.22 -13.00 -31.16
C ASN A 660 14.00 -13.48 -30.36
N LEU A 661 14.12 -14.50 -29.53
CA LEU A 661 13.01 -15.04 -28.73
C LEU A 661 13.39 -15.10 -27.25
N ARG A 662 12.66 -14.41 -26.43
CA ARG A 662 12.76 -14.43 -24.96
C ARG A 662 11.45 -14.91 -24.34
N ILE A 663 11.54 -15.88 -23.43
CA ILE A 663 10.43 -16.44 -22.68
C ILE A 663 10.74 -16.28 -21.20
N GLY A 664 9.89 -15.56 -20.48
CA GLY A 664 9.92 -15.43 -19.02
C GLY A 664 8.75 -16.19 -18.40
N ALA A 665 9.01 -16.96 -17.36
CA ALA A 665 7.97 -17.66 -16.61
C ALA A 665 8.19 -17.51 -15.11
N SER A 666 7.13 -17.36 -14.35
CA SER A 666 7.16 -17.35 -12.89
C SER A 666 6.03 -18.19 -12.32
N ILE A 667 6.29 -18.92 -11.24
CA ILE A 667 5.28 -19.69 -10.51
C ILE A 667 5.53 -19.48 -9.02
N ASN A 668 4.47 -19.24 -8.28
CA ASN A 668 4.43 -19.33 -6.84
C ASN A 668 3.28 -20.28 -6.47
N TRP A 669 3.61 -21.32 -5.74
CA TRP A 669 2.65 -22.18 -5.08
C TRP A 669 2.87 -22.13 -3.58
N LEU A 670 1.81 -21.97 -2.81
CA LEU A 670 1.90 -21.97 -1.36
C LEU A 670 0.70 -22.70 -0.73
N ASP A 671 0.93 -23.24 0.45
CA ASP A 671 -0.06 -23.81 1.35
C ASP A 671 0.08 -23.10 2.69
N HIS A 672 -1.04 -22.77 3.32
CA HIS A 672 -1.10 -21.93 4.50
C HIS A 672 -2.10 -22.44 5.52
N SER A 673 -1.82 -22.20 6.80
CA SER A 673 -2.76 -22.53 7.87
C SER A 673 -2.48 -21.69 9.12
N TYR A 674 -3.51 -21.45 9.90
CA TYR A 674 -3.34 -20.98 11.27
C TYR A 674 -3.01 -22.17 12.19
N GLY A 675 -2.11 -21.98 13.14
CA GLY A 675 -1.76 -22.98 14.14
C GLY A 675 -2.86 -23.16 15.19
N SER A 676 -2.86 -24.30 15.86
CA SER A 676 -3.82 -24.58 16.91
C SER A 676 -3.76 -23.55 18.05
N GLY A 677 -4.92 -23.09 18.51
CA GLY A 677 -5.02 -22.07 19.55
C GLY A 677 -4.92 -20.63 19.01
N SER A 678 -4.81 -20.44 17.69
CA SER A 678 -4.94 -19.12 17.07
C SER A 678 -6.38 -18.66 17.17
N VAL A 679 -6.63 -17.64 17.95
CA VAL A 679 -7.97 -17.11 18.21
C VAL A 679 -7.97 -15.58 18.09
N LEU A 680 -9.07 -15.02 17.59
CA LEU A 680 -9.39 -13.63 17.78
C LEU A 680 -10.29 -13.48 19.01
N PRO A 681 -10.04 -12.48 19.86
CA PRO A 681 -11.00 -12.12 20.90
C PRO A 681 -12.39 -11.87 20.28
N ASP A 682 -13.46 -12.10 21.05
CA ASP A 682 -14.80 -11.75 20.56
C ASP A 682 -14.93 -10.24 20.32
N LEU A 683 -14.70 -9.86 19.10
CA LEU A 683 -14.74 -8.46 18.65
C LEU A 683 -16.11 -8.07 18.05
N ARG A 684 -17.04 -9.03 17.94
CA ARG A 684 -18.39 -8.83 17.41
C ARG A 684 -19.47 -8.76 18.51
N GLY A 685 -19.09 -8.85 19.77
CA GLY A 685 -19.98 -8.79 20.92
C GLY A 685 -20.80 -10.08 21.12
N THR A 686 -20.36 -11.23 20.54
CA THR A 686 -21.05 -12.53 20.70
C THR A 686 -20.63 -13.26 21.97
N GLY A 687 -19.55 -12.84 22.65
CA GLY A 687 -19.05 -13.40 23.90
C GLY A 687 -18.10 -14.59 23.75
N ALA A 688 -17.86 -15.08 22.53
CA ALA A 688 -16.98 -16.23 22.28
C ALA A 688 -15.79 -15.85 21.38
N PRO A 689 -14.56 -16.25 21.72
CA PRO A 689 -13.42 -16.09 20.82
C PRO A 689 -13.65 -16.83 19.52
N VAL A 690 -13.15 -16.27 18.41
CA VAL A 690 -13.23 -16.86 17.08
C VAL A 690 -11.99 -17.70 16.83
N ASP A 691 -12.17 -18.98 16.58
CA ASP A 691 -11.10 -19.91 16.20
C ASP A 691 -10.70 -19.65 14.75
N LEU A 692 -9.43 -19.24 14.54
CA LEU A 692 -8.90 -18.93 13.22
C LEU A 692 -8.51 -20.15 12.40
N THR A 693 -8.39 -21.35 13.01
CA THR A 693 -7.95 -22.55 12.30
C THR A 693 -8.89 -23.00 11.17
N GLN A 694 -10.09 -22.45 11.12
CA GLN A 694 -11.08 -22.73 10.08
C GLN A 694 -11.09 -21.72 8.92
N PHE A 695 -10.19 -20.71 8.95
CA PHE A 695 -10.12 -19.63 7.96
C PHE A 695 -8.79 -19.67 7.20
N ASP A 696 -8.81 -19.16 5.98
CA ASP A 696 -7.63 -18.97 5.17
C ASP A 696 -6.84 -17.74 5.63
N VAL A 697 -5.53 -17.78 5.48
CA VAL A 697 -4.65 -16.66 5.80
C VAL A 697 -4.79 -15.59 4.69
N PRO A 698 -5.09 -14.33 5.02
CA PRO A 698 -5.24 -13.27 4.01
C PRO A 698 -3.98 -13.06 3.15
N PHE A 699 -4.19 -12.62 1.91
CA PHE A 699 -3.13 -12.36 0.90
C PHE A 699 -2.27 -13.56 0.54
N SER A 700 -2.85 -14.76 0.61
CA SER A 700 -2.18 -16.05 0.41
C SER A 700 -2.84 -16.87 -0.71
N PRO A 701 -2.84 -16.41 -1.98
CA PRO A 701 -3.38 -17.24 -3.06
C PRO A 701 -2.55 -18.51 -3.21
N GLU A 702 -3.21 -19.69 -3.28
CA GLU A 702 -2.50 -20.98 -3.36
C GLU A 702 -1.64 -21.10 -4.61
N LEU A 703 -2.08 -20.53 -5.72
CA LEU A 703 -1.34 -20.55 -6.99
C LEU A 703 -1.33 -19.19 -7.65
N LYS A 704 -0.14 -18.77 -8.06
CA LYS A 704 0.08 -17.63 -8.91
C LYS A 704 1.12 -17.96 -9.96
N TYR A 705 0.88 -17.62 -11.23
CA TYR A 705 1.87 -17.78 -12.27
C TYR A 705 1.80 -16.66 -13.30
N GLY A 706 2.94 -16.40 -13.92
CA GLY A 706 3.11 -15.45 -15.01
C GLY A 706 3.85 -16.07 -16.18
N LEU A 707 3.51 -15.68 -17.38
CA LEU A 707 4.20 -16.01 -18.62
C LEU A 707 4.38 -14.75 -19.44
N ASN A 708 5.58 -14.48 -19.87
CA ASN A 708 5.92 -13.39 -20.78
C ASN A 708 6.69 -13.94 -21.96
N VAL A 709 6.28 -13.58 -23.17
CA VAL A 709 6.97 -13.98 -24.40
C VAL A 709 7.24 -12.74 -25.23
N ALA A 710 8.49 -12.50 -25.60
CA ALA A 710 8.90 -11.41 -26.49
C ALA A 710 9.63 -11.98 -27.71
N TYR A 711 9.24 -11.53 -28.89
CA TYR A 711 9.83 -11.93 -30.16
C TYR A 711 10.25 -10.72 -30.99
N ASP A 712 11.53 -10.63 -31.30
CA ASP A 712 12.11 -9.54 -32.08
C ASP A 712 12.22 -9.92 -33.56
N MET A 713 11.61 -9.12 -34.43
CA MET A 713 11.66 -9.28 -35.87
C MET A 713 12.53 -8.17 -36.48
N PRO A 714 13.78 -8.46 -36.86
CA PRO A 714 14.58 -7.48 -37.61
C PRO A 714 13.98 -7.24 -38.99
N LEU A 715 13.98 -5.98 -39.40
CA LEU A 715 13.51 -5.58 -40.74
C LEU A 715 14.69 -5.19 -41.63
N SER A 716 14.49 -5.26 -42.94
CA SER A 716 15.52 -4.93 -43.92
C SER A 716 15.99 -3.49 -43.91
N SER A 717 15.18 -2.60 -43.31
CA SER A 717 15.52 -1.18 -43.08
C SER A 717 16.51 -0.91 -41.96
N GLY A 718 16.92 -1.94 -41.20
CA GLY A 718 17.71 -1.82 -39.99
C GLY A 718 16.85 -1.56 -38.74
N SER A 719 15.55 -1.30 -38.88
CA SER A 719 14.60 -1.25 -37.76
C SER A 719 14.21 -2.64 -37.27
N ARG A 720 13.56 -2.75 -36.12
CA ARG A 720 13.01 -4.01 -35.63
C ARG A 720 11.60 -3.83 -35.09
N VAL A 721 10.83 -4.90 -35.08
CA VAL A 721 9.51 -4.97 -34.42
C VAL A 721 9.58 -6.02 -33.33
N THR A 722 9.26 -5.62 -32.10
CA THR A 722 9.11 -6.54 -30.96
C THR A 722 7.63 -6.83 -30.75
N LEU A 723 7.25 -8.10 -30.80
CA LEU A 723 5.93 -8.58 -30.38
C LEU A 723 6.05 -9.14 -28.97
N GLN A 724 5.21 -8.69 -28.05
CA GLN A 724 5.20 -9.19 -26.68
C GLN A 724 3.80 -9.55 -26.22
N GLY A 725 3.69 -10.70 -25.54
CA GLY A 725 2.49 -11.14 -24.85
C GLY A 725 2.78 -11.47 -23.40
N ASP A 726 1.87 -11.12 -22.51
CA ASP A 726 1.92 -11.46 -21.09
C ASP A 726 0.61 -12.08 -20.64
N LEU A 727 0.73 -13.06 -19.76
CA LEU A 727 -0.38 -13.72 -19.09
C LEU A 727 -0.06 -13.80 -17.60
N ASN A 728 -0.98 -13.35 -16.75
CA ASN A 728 -0.83 -13.40 -15.31
C ASN A 728 -2.08 -14.01 -14.69
N TYR A 729 -1.90 -15.13 -14.00
CA TYR A 729 -2.93 -15.82 -13.23
C TYR A 729 -2.70 -15.63 -11.74
N GLN A 730 -3.78 -15.43 -11.01
CA GLN A 730 -3.82 -15.46 -9.55
C GLN A 730 -5.07 -16.20 -9.11
N ASP A 731 -4.91 -17.14 -8.18
CA ASP A 731 -6.02 -17.83 -7.53
C ASP A 731 -6.73 -16.91 -6.53
N VAL A 732 -7.82 -17.37 -5.93
CA VAL A 732 -8.54 -16.63 -4.89
C VAL A 732 -7.59 -16.25 -3.75
N ALA A 733 -7.74 -15.04 -3.25
CA ALA A 733 -7.04 -14.60 -2.04
C ALA A 733 -8.01 -13.85 -1.13
N GLU A 734 -8.07 -14.24 0.13
CA GLU A 734 -8.82 -13.52 1.14
C GLU A 734 -8.17 -12.16 1.44
N THR A 735 -8.98 -11.14 1.71
CA THR A 735 -8.47 -9.83 2.15
C THR A 735 -8.79 -9.56 3.61
N ASP A 736 -9.65 -10.37 4.22
CA ASP A 736 -10.13 -10.26 5.59
C ASP A 736 -9.88 -11.54 6.37
N VAL A 737 -9.58 -11.43 7.65
CA VAL A 737 -9.27 -12.56 8.55
C VAL A 737 -10.47 -13.49 8.80
N PHE A 738 -11.70 -13.03 8.55
CA PHE A 738 -12.91 -13.82 8.73
C PHE A 738 -13.43 -14.45 7.43
N ASN A 739 -12.67 -14.30 6.32
CA ASN A 739 -13.02 -14.81 5.00
C ASN A 739 -14.48 -14.50 4.63
N GLY A 740 -14.84 -13.23 4.76
CA GLY A 740 -16.21 -12.76 4.58
C GLY A 740 -16.69 -12.93 3.12
N GLN A 741 -17.99 -13.09 2.94
CA GLN A 741 -18.58 -13.09 1.61
C GLN A 741 -18.34 -11.71 0.93
N ASN A 742 -17.96 -11.72 -0.35
CA ASN A 742 -17.61 -10.52 -1.14
C ASN A 742 -16.38 -9.74 -0.64
N THR A 743 -15.50 -10.37 0.17
CA THR A 743 -14.23 -9.79 0.61
C THR A 743 -13.02 -10.39 -0.09
N GLN A 744 -13.23 -11.35 -0.96
CA GLN A 744 -12.18 -12.06 -1.70
C GLN A 744 -11.71 -11.26 -2.91
N MET A 745 -10.41 -11.30 -3.19
CA MET A 745 -9.90 -11.11 -4.55
C MET A 745 -10.14 -12.40 -5.32
N GLU A 746 -11.03 -12.35 -6.31
CA GLU A 746 -11.37 -13.54 -7.08
C GLU A 746 -10.18 -14.03 -7.91
N LYS A 747 -10.23 -15.34 -8.27
CA LYS A 747 -9.30 -15.85 -9.27
C LYS A 747 -9.42 -15.05 -10.57
N ARG A 748 -8.28 -14.75 -11.16
CA ARG A 748 -8.24 -13.93 -12.38
C ARG A 748 -7.13 -14.34 -13.32
N THR A 749 -7.36 -14.11 -14.60
CA THR A 749 -6.33 -14.24 -15.65
C THR A 749 -6.28 -12.95 -16.46
N LEU A 750 -5.21 -12.20 -16.31
CA LEU A 750 -4.99 -10.97 -17.06
C LEU A 750 -4.06 -11.25 -18.25
N VAL A 751 -4.50 -10.81 -19.43
CA VAL A 751 -3.74 -10.98 -20.69
C VAL A 751 -3.43 -9.61 -21.25
N GLY A 752 -2.14 -9.39 -21.58
CA GLY A 752 -1.64 -8.21 -22.28
C GLY A 752 -0.98 -8.57 -23.58
N LEU A 753 -1.01 -7.67 -24.56
CA LEU A 753 -0.26 -7.76 -25.82
C LEU A 753 0.31 -6.40 -26.15
N SER A 754 1.52 -6.36 -26.68
CA SER A 754 2.12 -5.17 -27.24
C SER A 754 2.90 -5.43 -28.51
N THR A 755 3.00 -4.39 -29.33
CA THR A 755 3.85 -4.37 -30.54
C THR A 755 4.65 -3.08 -30.51
N THR A 756 5.97 -3.20 -30.47
CA THR A 756 6.89 -2.06 -30.45
C THR A 756 7.70 -2.03 -31.74
N TRP A 757 7.61 -0.94 -32.47
CA TRP A 757 8.54 -0.65 -33.55
C TRP A 757 9.71 0.18 -33.01
N HIS A 758 10.94 -0.20 -33.36
CA HIS A 758 12.18 0.49 -33.00
C HIS A 758 12.84 1.05 -34.24
N ALA A 759 13.26 2.31 -34.19
CA ALA A 759 14.03 2.94 -35.25
C ALA A 759 15.39 2.25 -35.47
N PRO A 760 16.01 2.38 -36.66
CA PRO A 760 17.30 1.72 -36.95
C PRO A 760 18.46 2.14 -36.02
N ASP A 761 18.39 3.32 -35.45
CA ASP A 761 19.36 3.89 -34.52
C ASP A 761 18.97 3.75 -33.05
N ASP A 762 17.87 3.06 -32.74
CA ASP A 762 17.25 2.90 -31.43
C ASP A 762 16.96 4.25 -30.68
N ARG A 763 17.04 5.38 -31.38
CA ARG A 763 16.76 6.70 -30.78
C ARG A 763 15.30 6.95 -30.49
N TRP A 764 14.39 6.24 -31.17
CA TRP A 764 12.98 6.30 -30.84
C TRP A 764 12.27 4.98 -31.08
N SER A 765 11.21 4.78 -30.36
CA SER A 765 10.33 3.63 -30.53
C SER A 765 8.85 4.02 -30.35
N ALA A 766 7.97 3.24 -30.98
CA ALA A 766 6.54 3.38 -30.88
C ALA A 766 5.91 2.04 -30.49
N THR A 767 5.19 2.01 -29.38
CA THR A 767 4.52 0.82 -28.86
C THR A 767 3.01 0.99 -28.94
N LEU A 768 2.33 0.01 -29.54
CA LEU A 768 0.90 -0.20 -29.40
C LEU A 768 0.69 -1.28 -28.34
N TYR A 769 -0.19 -1.03 -27.36
CA TYR A 769 -0.46 -2.02 -26.32
C TYR A 769 -1.95 -2.17 -26.03
N GLY A 770 -2.32 -3.36 -25.54
CA GLY A 770 -3.61 -3.65 -24.93
C GLY A 770 -3.39 -4.38 -23.62
N ALA A 771 -4.08 -3.93 -22.58
CA ALA A 771 -4.04 -4.53 -21.24
C ALA A 771 -5.42 -5.06 -20.85
N ASN A 772 -5.45 -6.12 -20.03
CA ASN A 772 -6.67 -6.82 -19.65
C ASN A 772 -7.57 -7.14 -20.87
N LEU A 773 -7.00 -7.77 -21.89
CA LEU A 773 -7.66 -8.02 -23.18
C LEU A 773 -8.90 -8.92 -23.06
N THR A 774 -8.93 -9.79 -22.07
CA THR A 774 -10.07 -10.65 -21.71
C THR A 774 -11.20 -9.89 -21.06
N ASP A 775 -10.97 -8.62 -20.71
CA ASP A 775 -11.90 -7.72 -20.01
C ASP A 775 -12.39 -8.29 -18.67
N GLU A 776 -11.48 -8.90 -17.95
CA GLU A 776 -11.72 -9.48 -16.65
C GLU A 776 -12.15 -8.40 -15.65
N THR A 777 -13.24 -8.64 -14.94
CA THR A 777 -13.70 -7.79 -13.84
C THR A 777 -13.28 -8.45 -12.53
N TYR A 778 -12.46 -7.77 -11.72
CA TYR A 778 -11.87 -8.36 -10.54
C TYR A 778 -11.69 -7.33 -9.41
N ARG A 779 -11.87 -7.78 -8.16
CA ARG A 779 -11.62 -6.98 -6.98
C ARG A 779 -10.11 -6.80 -6.75
N VAL A 780 -9.72 -5.59 -6.36
CA VAL A 780 -8.35 -5.28 -5.92
C VAL A 780 -8.30 -4.94 -4.44
N ALA A 781 -9.43 -4.62 -3.84
CA ALA A 781 -9.57 -4.36 -2.41
C ALA A 781 -11.01 -4.60 -1.96
N ALA A 782 -11.16 -5.05 -0.73
CA ALA A 782 -12.44 -5.10 -0.04
C ALA A 782 -12.23 -4.77 1.44
N LEU A 783 -13.19 -4.10 2.06
CA LEU A 783 -13.18 -3.79 3.48
C LEU A 783 -14.55 -4.10 4.09
N PRO A 784 -14.66 -5.21 4.85
CA PRO A 784 -15.84 -5.48 5.67
C PRO A 784 -15.75 -4.66 6.96
N VAL A 785 -16.82 -3.97 7.29
CA VAL A 785 -16.92 -3.14 8.49
C VAL A 785 -17.84 -3.83 9.51
N ALA A 786 -17.29 -4.75 10.28
CA ALA A 786 -17.88 -5.40 11.46
C ALA A 786 -19.34 -5.89 11.30
N GLY A 787 -19.72 -6.37 10.11
CA GLY A 787 -21.10 -6.80 9.81
C GLY A 787 -22.07 -5.62 9.63
N LEU A 788 -21.57 -4.40 9.51
CA LEU A 788 -22.38 -3.23 9.17
C LEU A 788 -22.55 -3.09 7.67
N TRP A 789 -21.46 -3.17 6.93
CA TRP A 789 -21.42 -3.10 5.46
C TRP A 789 -20.09 -3.64 4.93
N ASN A 790 -20.04 -3.89 3.63
CA ASN A 790 -18.82 -4.20 2.87
C ASN A 790 -18.71 -3.27 1.67
N PHE A 791 -17.52 -2.74 1.41
CA PHE A 791 -17.26 -1.97 0.20
C PHE A 791 -15.96 -2.41 -0.49
N THR A 792 -15.91 -2.22 -1.80
CA THR A 792 -14.95 -2.88 -2.68
C THR A 792 -14.43 -1.91 -3.73
N ASN A 793 -13.19 -2.08 -4.15
CA ASN A 793 -12.63 -1.44 -5.35
C ASN A 793 -12.32 -2.51 -6.40
N TYR A 794 -12.57 -2.18 -7.67
CA TYR A 794 -12.29 -3.03 -8.81
C TYR A 794 -11.05 -2.56 -9.56
N GLY A 795 -10.33 -3.50 -10.14
CA GLY A 795 -9.17 -3.24 -10.99
C GLY A 795 -9.58 -2.63 -12.35
N PRO A 796 -8.60 -2.05 -13.09
CA PRO A 796 -8.89 -1.40 -14.37
C PRO A 796 -9.45 -2.39 -15.40
N PRO A 797 -10.51 -1.99 -16.14
CA PRO A 797 -11.05 -2.77 -17.25
C PRO A 797 -10.07 -2.76 -18.42
N ARG A 798 -10.41 -3.49 -19.50
CA ARG A 798 -9.61 -3.52 -20.74
C ARG A 798 -9.28 -2.11 -21.23
N SER A 799 -8.01 -1.91 -21.59
CA SER A 799 -7.50 -0.66 -22.14
C SER A 799 -6.57 -0.88 -23.33
N PHE A 800 -6.45 0.14 -24.17
CA PHE A 800 -5.53 0.19 -25.29
C PHE A 800 -4.79 1.51 -25.29
N GLY A 801 -3.58 1.53 -25.81
CA GLY A 801 -2.82 2.78 -25.87
C GLY A 801 -1.60 2.72 -26.78
N VAL A 802 -0.96 3.88 -26.86
CA VAL A 802 0.28 4.12 -27.59
C VAL A 802 1.30 4.73 -26.68
N THR A 803 2.54 4.24 -26.75
CA THR A 803 3.69 4.84 -26.06
C THR A 803 4.77 5.19 -27.08
N LEU A 804 5.26 6.43 -27.03
CA LEU A 804 6.39 6.90 -27.81
C LEU A 804 7.56 7.16 -26.89
N ASN A 805 8.73 6.64 -27.23
CA ASN A 805 9.98 6.86 -26.50
C ASN A 805 10.98 7.57 -27.43
N PHE A 806 11.68 8.56 -26.90
CA PHE A 806 12.74 9.28 -27.58
C PHE A 806 13.97 9.32 -26.69
N LYS A 807 15.14 9.08 -27.29
CA LYS A 807 16.46 9.18 -26.64
C LYS A 807 17.34 10.12 -27.46
N PHE A 808 18.05 10.96 -26.75
CA PHE A 808 19.02 11.92 -27.32
C PHE A 808 20.33 11.75 -26.56
N GLU A 809 21.41 11.51 -27.30
CA GLU A 809 22.78 11.39 -26.82
C GLU A 809 23.64 12.45 -27.44
#